data_cfc0da44eac3cc294c54d172c05e9929
#
_entry.id   cfc0da44eac3cc294c54d172c05e9929
#
_cell.length_a   1.000
_cell.length_b   1.000
_cell.length_c   1.000
_cell.angle_alpha   90.00
_cell.angle_beta   90.00
_cell.angle_gamma   90.00
#
_symmetry.space_group_name_H-M   'P 1'
#
loop_
_entity.id
_entity.type
_entity.pdbx_description
1 polymer ?
#
loop_
_entity_poly.entity_id
_entity_poly.type
_entity_poly.pdbx_seq_one_letter_code
_entity_poly.pdbx_strand_id
1 'polypeptide(L)'
;MNFHSLYDQGFARVAAVTLPVHPARPFENAREIIDTARELDARGVAVGVYPELCVSGYAIDDLLLQDVLLDTVEKALGSIVEASADLLPLLIVGAPLRKDNALCNCAVAIHRGRVLAIIPKSHLPNYREFYEKRYFVTMPPRACERIEVPWGGVEEFSGGPVWVPFGQVLLSADDVPGLTVGIEICEDMWVPVTPATELALAGATVLANLSASPITVGRGADRELMVRSVSARCSAAYIYTAAGIGESSTDLAWDGETMIYEAGERLAIGERFQEGAHITIADVDLERLRTERKRQNSFTDNAQRYFAGDERLSPQEVEITLDPPRTDLGLERAVNRFPFVPNDPTRLEQDCYEAYNIQVAGLVQRLRAIGNPKIVIGVSGGLDSTHALVVASRAMDLLGRPRTDILCYTLPGFATSERTKTNATLLCQYLGTSFQEIDIRPAATQMLADIGHPYGEGEATYDVTFENVQAGLRTDYLFRLANHLGGIVLGTGDLSELALGWCTYGVGDQMSHYAVNTGVPKTLMQHLIRWVVASKQFDDRVGEVLLSILHTEISPELVPAKPGEKMQSTQDKIGPYNLQDFTLYHVLRRGARPSKIAFLAEKAWSDASVGSWPVGFPEEDKVAYSLEEIVKWERLFLWRFFSQQFKRSALPNGPKVMAGGSLSPRGDWRMPSDVSGADWVAELDEAVKGLVD
;
A
#
# COMPACT_ATOMS: atom_id res chain seq x y z
N MET A 1 12.35 -20.92 5.91
CA MET A 1 11.87 -19.52 5.99
C MET A 1 11.80 -19.14 7.46
N ASN A 2 12.39 -18.02 7.86
CA ASN A 2 12.19 -17.47 9.20
C ASN A 2 11.06 -16.44 9.14
N PHE A 3 9.97 -16.68 9.85
CA PHE A 3 8.78 -15.84 9.81
C PHE A 3 9.07 -14.35 10.11
N HIS A 4 9.96 -14.07 11.07
CA HIS A 4 10.30 -12.69 11.46
C HIS A 4 11.42 -12.04 10.63
N SER A 5 12.01 -12.76 9.65
CA SER A 5 13.02 -12.19 8.75
C SER A 5 12.37 -11.35 7.66
N LEU A 6 12.66 -10.05 7.61
CA LEU A 6 12.17 -9.17 6.56
C LEU A 6 12.57 -9.63 5.15
N TYR A 7 13.79 -10.19 5.00
CA TYR A 7 14.27 -10.71 3.73
C TYR A 7 13.51 -11.96 3.28
N ASP A 8 13.14 -12.83 4.22
CA ASP A 8 12.32 -14.01 3.91
C ASP A 8 10.86 -13.62 3.61
N GLN A 9 10.40 -12.49 4.13
CA GLN A 9 9.09 -11.90 3.80
C GLN A 9 9.10 -11.07 2.50
N GLY A 10 10.19 -11.11 1.73
CA GLY A 10 10.28 -10.46 0.43
C GLY A 10 10.48 -8.94 0.48
N PHE A 11 11.07 -8.45 1.58
CA PHE A 11 11.55 -7.08 1.67
C PHE A 11 13.07 -7.01 1.45
N ALA A 12 13.55 -5.80 1.16
CA ALA A 12 14.96 -5.46 1.22
C ALA A 12 15.15 -4.14 1.97
N ARG A 13 16.08 -4.11 2.92
CA ARG A 13 16.44 -2.89 3.64
C ARG A 13 17.40 -2.06 2.82
N VAL A 14 17.04 -0.80 2.57
CA VAL A 14 17.83 0.13 1.76
C VAL A 14 18.07 1.43 2.51
N ALA A 15 19.14 2.15 2.17
CA ALA A 15 19.50 3.39 2.81
C ALA A 15 19.90 4.47 1.81
N ALA A 16 19.46 5.70 2.08
CA ALA A 16 19.97 6.95 1.51
C ALA A 16 20.85 7.64 2.56
N VAL A 17 22.10 7.89 2.23
CA VAL A 17 23.09 8.45 3.15
C VAL A 17 23.50 9.84 2.68
N THR A 18 23.56 10.82 3.57
CA THR A 18 24.28 12.09 3.34
C THR A 18 25.40 12.23 4.35
N LEU A 19 26.48 12.86 3.96
CA LEU A 19 27.73 12.94 4.71
C LEU A 19 28.18 14.39 4.89
N PRO A 20 28.92 14.72 5.96
CA PRO A 20 29.72 15.92 5.97
C PRO A 20 30.85 15.79 4.92
N VAL A 21 30.87 16.73 3.98
CA VAL A 21 31.85 16.72 2.90
C VAL A 21 33.07 17.53 3.29
N HIS A 22 34.27 17.00 2.97
CA HIS A 22 35.56 17.71 3.09
C HIS A 22 36.03 18.01 1.65
N PRO A 23 35.86 19.24 1.14
CA PRO A 23 36.14 19.57 -0.26
C PRO A 23 37.58 19.28 -0.63
N ALA A 24 37.81 18.53 -1.71
CA ALA A 24 39.10 18.09 -2.23
C ALA A 24 39.98 17.31 -1.21
N ARG A 25 39.33 16.60 -0.25
CA ARG A 25 40.00 15.73 0.74
C ARG A 25 39.49 14.28 0.68
N PRO A 26 39.83 13.52 -0.39
CA PRO A 26 39.23 12.22 -0.66
C PRO A 26 39.36 11.19 0.48
N PHE A 27 40.48 11.17 1.22
CA PHE A 27 40.66 10.22 2.32
C PHE A 27 39.76 10.53 3.55
N GLU A 28 39.46 11.80 3.81
CA GLU A 28 38.54 12.15 4.88
C GLU A 28 37.11 11.78 4.50
N ASN A 29 36.72 12.08 3.28
CA ASN A 29 35.43 11.64 2.74
C ASN A 29 35.29 10.12 2.72
N ALA A 30 36.35 9.39 2.33
CA ALA A 30 36.34 7.93 2.38
C ALA A 30 36.17 7.39 3.80
N ARG A 31 36.71 8.06 4.81
CA ARG A 31 36.52 7.67 6.22
C ARG A 31 35.06 7.78 6.62
N GLU A 32 34.40 8.91 6.31
CA GLU A 32 32.97 9.10 6.56
C GLU A 32 32.11 8.02 5.87
N ILE A 33 32.45 7.68 4.61
CA ILE A 33 31.79 6.59 3.86
C ILE A 33 32.00 5.25 4.57
N ILE A 34 33.22 4.91 4.96
CA ILE A 34 33.54 3.64 5.63
C ILE A 34 32.83 3.52 6.99
N ASP A 35 32.81 4.59 7.77
CA ASP A 35 32.18 4.59 9.09
C ASP A 35 30.68 4.41 8.97
N THR A 36 30.02 5.09 8.04
CA THR A 36 28.59 4.89 7.77
C THR A 36 28.32 3.53 7.14
N ALA A 37 29.18 2.99 6.27
CA ALA A 37 29.04 1.64 5.70
C ALA A 37 29.01 0.55 6.77
N ARG A 38 29.83 0.68 7.83
CA ARG A 38 29.80 -0.21 8.99
C ARG A 38 28.50 -0.09 9.79
N GLU A 39 27.94 1.12 9.90
CA GLU A 39 26.63 1.31 10.51
C GLU A 39 25.51 0.67 9.67
N LEU A 40 25.56 0.78 8.36
CA LEU A 40 24.62 0.10 7.44
C LEU A 40 24.69 -1.42 7.59
N ASP A 41 25.90 -1.99 7.66
CA ASP A 41 26.13 -3.40 7.90
C ASP A 41 25.49 -3.87 9.22
N ALA A 42 25.78 -3.17 10.31
CA ALA A 42 25.24 -3.48 11.64
C ALA A 42 23.70 -3.43 11.69
N ARG A 43 23.07 -2.65 10.80
CA ARG A 43 21.61 -2.55 10.66
C ARG A 43 21.02 -3.49 9.60
N GLY A 44 21.85 -4.34 9.00
CA GLY A 44 21.43 -5.32 7.99
C GLY A 44 20.92 -4.68 6.70
N VAL A 45 21.50 -3.57 6.26
CA VAL A 45 21.13 -2.86 5.04
C VAL A 45 21.73 -3.56 3.82
N ALA A 46 20.92 -3.85 2.81
CA ALA A 46 21.37 -4.48 1.56
C ALA A 46 21.98 -3.49 0.56
N VAL A 47 21.47 -2.25 0.49
CA VAL A 47 21.90 -1.23 -0.48
C VAL A 47 22.06 0.12 0.22
N GLY A 48 23.26 0.70 0.15
CA GLY A 48 23.58 2.04 0.65
C GLY A 48 23.94 2.98 -0.49
N VAL A 49 23.20 4.08 -0.63
CA VAL A 49 23.38 5.09 -1.70
C VAL A 49 23.94 6.36 -1.10
N TYR A 50 25.06 6.84 -1.64
CA TYR A 50 25.79 8.03 -1.21
C TYR A 50 25.66 9.15 -2.25
N PRO A 51 25.96 10.43 -1.89
CA PRO A 51 25.81 11.55 -2.81
C PRO A 51 26.74 11.50 -4.02
N GLU A 52 26.35 12.23 -5.06
CA GLU A 52 27.17 12.49 -6.25
C GLU A 52 28.51 13.14 -5.86
N LEU A 53 29.61 12.63 -6.44
CA LEU A 53 30.98 13.10 -6.18
C LEU A 53 31.39 13.17 -4.70
N CYS A 54 30.73 12.40 -3.82
CA CYS A 54 30.97 12.44 -2.38
C CYS A 54 32.41 12.11 -1.97
N VAL A 55 33.18 11.39 -2.81
CA VAL A 55 34.58 11.06 -2.54
C VAL A 55 35.49 12.29 -2.69
N SER A 56 35.21 13.20 -3.62
CA SER A 56 36.00 14.41 -3.87
C SER A 56 35.39 15.68 -3.29
N GLY A 57 34.08 15.73 -3.10
CA GLY A 57 33.26 16.92 -3.06
C GLY A 57 32.83 17.32 -4.47
N TYR A 58 31.64 17.92 -4.59
CA TYR A 58 31.06 18.37 -5.86
C TYR A 58 31.52 19.80 -6.19
N ALA A 59 31.44 20.71 -5.26
CA ALA A 59 31.69 22.15 -5.45
C ALA A 59 33.19 22.49 -5.26
N ILE A 60 34.06 21.92 -6.08
CA ILE A 60 35.51 22.07 -5.99
C ILE A 60 36.13 22.61 -7.30
N ASP A 61 35.32 22.99 -8.26
CA ASP A 61 35.64 23.69 -9.48
C ASP A 61 36.83 23.08 -10.27
N ASP A 62 37.78 23.89 -10.72
CA ASP A 62 38.91 23.46 -11.54
C ASP A 62 39.88 22.51 -10.79
N LEU A 63 39.69 22.26 -9.50
CA LEU A 63 40.44 21.23 -8.79
C LEU A 63 40.13 19.82 -9.36
N LEU A 64 38.93 19.62 -9.92
CA LEU A 64 38.56 18.40 -10.64
C LEU A 64 39.51 18.06 -11.81
N LEU A 65 40.21 19.05 -12.35
CA LEU A 65 41.17 18.87 -13.46
C LEU A 65 42.62 18.60 -13.00
N GLN A 66 42.83 18.44 -11.67
CA GLN A 66 44.15 18.25 -11.10
C GLN A 66 44.46 16.76 -10.89
N ASP A 67 45.50 16.25 -11.56
CA ASP A 67 45.87 14.82 -11.45
C ASP A 67 46.18 14.39 -10.01
N VAL A 68 46.75 15.27 -9.17
CA VAL A 68 47.00 14.97 -7.77
C VAL A 68 45.72 14.65 -7.02
N LEU A 69 44.62 15.36 -7.31
CA LEU A 69 43.33 15.07 -6.72
C LEU A 69 42.75 13.74 -7.23
N LEU A 70 42.79 13.54 -8.54
CA LEU A 70 42.25 12.32 -9.18
C LEU A 70 43.00 11.06 -8.73
N ASP A 71 44.32 11.11 -8.62
CA ASP A 71 45.12 10.02 -8.07
C ASP A 71 44.79 9.72 -6.61
N THR A 72 44.45 10.78 -5.86
CA THR A 72 44.04 10.63 -4.46
C THR A 72 42.61 10.06 -4.34
N VAL A 73 41.71 10.42 -5.24
CA VAL A 73 40.36 9.84 -5.34
C VAL A 73 40.43 8.32 -5.59
N GLU A 74 41.23 7.89 -6.53
CA GLU A 74 41.41 6.46 -6.85
C GLU A 74 41.95 5.68 -5.63
N LYS A 75 42.96 6.24 -4.92
CA LYS A 75 43.47 5.63 -3.67
C LYS A 75 42.43 5.59 -2.55
N ALA A 76 41.65 6.64 -2.42
CA ALA A 76 40.58 6.69 -1.43
C ALA A 76 39.46 5.69 -1.73
N LEU A 77 39.10 5.53 -3.01
CA LEU A 77 38.17 4.45 -3.44
C LEU A 77 38.73 3.06 -3.11
N GLY A 78 40.04 2.84 -3.33
CA GLY A 78 40.70 1.58 -2.94
C GLY A 78 40.54 1.30 -1.44
N SER A 79 40.63 2.30 -0.58
CA SER A 79 40.41 2.11 0.88
C SER A 79 38.95 1.79 1.21
N ILE A 80 37.98 2.31 0.47
CA ILE A 80 36.56 1.94 0.62
C ILE A 80 36.33 0.49 0.17
N VAL A 81 36.92 0.11 -0.97
CA VAL A 81 36.85 -1.27 -1.49
C VAL A 81 37.42 -2.24 -0.45
N GLU A 82 38.62 -2.01 0.06
CA GLU A 82 39.24 -2.87 1.08
C GLU A 82 38.36 -2.97 2.34
N ALA A 83 37.84 -1.84 2.85
CA ALA A 83 36.99 -1.81 4.02
C ALA A 83 35.64 -2.53 3.85
N SER A 84 35.17 -2.66 2.60
CA SER A 84 33.89 -3.34 2.27
C SER A 84 33.98 -4.87 2.25
N ALA A 85 35.17 -5.47 2.42
CA ALA A 85 35.40 -6.90 2.19
C ALA A 85 34.48 -7.81 3.03
N ASP A 86 34.22 -7.42 4.27
CA ASP A 86 33.39 -8.18 5.21
C ASP A 86 32.02 -7.52 5.48
N LEU A 87 31.63 -6.51 4.67
CA LEU A 87 30.38 -5.78 4.86
C LEU A 87 29.27 -6.32 3.95
N LEU A 88 28.06 -6.34 4.46
CA LEU A 88 26.86 -6.74 3.74
C LEU A 88 26.47 -5.78 2.60
N PRO A 89 26.42 -4.42 2.80
CA PRO A 89 25.76 -3.56 1.85
C PRO A 89 26.49 -3.48 0.51
N LEU A 90 25.69 -3.49 -0.57
CA LEU A 90 26.10 -2.92 -1.85
C LEU A 90 26.21 -1.39 -1.66
N LEU A 91 27.42 -0.86 -1.73
CA LEU A 91 27.71 0.56 -1.60
C LEU A 91 27.73 1.21 -3.00
N ILE A 92 27.01 2.32 -3.16
CA ILE A 92 26.96 3.10 -4.39
C ILE A 92 27.48 4.50 -4.08
N VAL A 93 28.73 4.81 -4.47
CA VAL A 93 29.44 6.04 -4.11
C VAL A 93 29.77 6.90 -5.34
N GLY A 94 29.68 8.22 -5.21
CA GLY A 94 29.97 9.16 -6.30
C GLY A 94 31.43 9.57 -6.35
N ALA A 95 32.07 9.51 -7.53
CA ALA A 95 33.47 9.91 -7.72
C ALA A 95 33.76 10.41 -9.14
N PRO A 96 34.69 11.40 -9.31
CA PRO A 96 35.23 11.76 -10.62
C PRO A 96 36.28 10.73 -11.05
N LEU A 97 36.10 10.15 -12.22
CA LEU A 97 37.04 9.11 -12.75
C LEU A 97 37.51 9.42 -14.17
N ARG A 98 38.80 9.15 -14.40
CA ARG A 98 39.40 9.25 -15.73
C ARG A 98 39.03 8.04 -16.59
N LYS A 99 38.63 8.29 -17.82
CA LYS A 99 38.47 7.26 -18.87
C LYS A 99 39.19 7.74 -20.11
N ASP A 100 40.27 7.08 -20.46
CA ASP A 100 41.19 7.53 -21.54
C ASP A 100 41.69 8.97 -21.31
N ASN A 101 41.36 9.89 -22.20
CA ASN A 101 41.71 11.32 -22.09
C ASN A 101 40.55 12.20 -21.59
N ALA A 102 39.53 11.59 -20.97
CA ALA A 102 38.34 12.29 -20.51
C ALA A 102 38.12 12.09 -19.02
N LEU A 103 37.42 13.03 -18.41
CA LEU A 103 36.93 12.92 -17.02
C LEU A 103 35.43 12.68 -17.04
N CYS A 104 34.96 11.72 -16.26
CA CYS A 104 33.56 11.37 -16.11
C CYS A 104 33.11 11.55 -14.64
N ASN A 105 31.90 12.01 -14.47
CA ASN A 105 31.20 11.98 -13.19
C ASN A 105 30.54 10.61 -13.06
N CYS A 106 30.94 9.81 -12.08
CA CYS A 106 30.59 8.40 -12.00
C CYS A 106 29.98 8.01 -10.64
N ALA A 107 29.08 7.04 -10.69
CA ALA A 107 28.74 6.20 -9.55
C ALA A 107 29.57 4.92 -9.62
N VAL A 108 30.14 4.51 -8.49
CA VAL A 108 30.93 3.30 -8.33
C VAL A 108 30.18 2.33 -7.43
N ALA A 109 29.81 1.16 -7.95
CA ALA A 109 29.17 0.08 -7.21
C ALA A 109 30.23 -0.83 -6.59
N ILE A 110 30.24 -0.93 -5.26
CA ILE A 110 31.25 -1.66 -4.48
C ILE A 110 30.54 -2.69 -3.60
N HIS A 111 31.03 -3.92 -3.58
CA HIS A 111 30.52 -4.96 -2.71
C HIS A 111 31.61 -5.97 -2.39
N ARG A 112 31.73 -6.34 -1.10
CA ARG A 112 32.61 -7.37 -0.59
C ARG A 112 34.05 -7.33 -1.18
N GLY A 113 34.69 -6.16 -1.02
CA GLY A 113 36.09 -5.96 -1.41
C GLY A 113 36.34 -5.83 -2.90
N ARG A 114 35.28 -5.60 -3.72
CA ARG A 114 35.43 -5.43 -5.17
C ARG A 114 34.55 -4.35 -5.73
N VAL A 115 35.03 -3.68 -6.77
CA VAL A 115 34.18 -2.87 -7.65
C VAL A 115 33.42 -3.82 -8.58
N LEU A 116 32.12 -3.60 -8.72
CA LEU A 116 31.23 -4.40 -9.57
C LEU A 116 30.96 -3.72 -10.92
N ALA A 117 30.79 -2.41 -10.90
CA ALA A 117 30.51 -1.60 -12.08
C ALA A 117 30.82 -0.13 -11.83
N ILE A 118 31.06 0.61 -12.89
CA ILE A 118 31.18 2.07 -12.89
C ILE A 118 30.15 2.65 -13.85
N ILE A 119 29.29 3.51 -13.35
CA ILE A 119 28.16 4.09 -14.08
C ILE A 119 28.43 5.59 -14.29
N PRO A 120 28.79 6.03 -15.51
CA PRO A 120 28.97 7.44 -15.81
C PRO A 120 27.63 8.15 -15.93
N LYS A 121 27.58 9.42 -15.47
CA LYS A 121 26.44 10.31 -15.63
C LYS A 121 26.07 10.50 -17.09
N SER A 122 24.80 10.33 -17.43
CA SER A 122 24.30 10.37 -18.80
C SER A 122 24.03 11.80 -19.29
N HIS A 123 23.61 12.68 -18.39
CA HIS A 123 23.24 14.07 -18.73
C HIS A 123 23.98 15.06 -17.80
N LEU A 124 24.74 15.95 -18.40
CA LEU A 124 25.50 16.97 -17.69
C LEU A 124 24.75 18.31 -17.73
N PRO A 125 24.33 18.87 -16.58
CA PRO A 125 23.70 20.18 -16.56
C PRO A 125 24.72 21.27 -16.94
N ASN A 126 24.28 22.20 -17.79
CA ASN A 126 25.12 23.32 -18.25
C ASN A 126 24.24 24.56 -18.47
N TYR A 127 23.51 24.94 -17.40
CA TYR A 127 22.60 26.07 -17.36
C TYR A 127 22.53 26.62 -15.95
N ARG A 128 22.16 27.92 -15.79
CA ARG A 128 22.10 28.63 -14.51
C ARG A 128 23.41 28.47 -13.72
N GLU A 129 23.34 27.94 -12.49
CA GLU A 129 24.45 27.65 -11.60
C GLU A 129 25.30 26.44 -12.02
N PHE A 130 24.85 25.64 -12.97
CA PHE A 130 25.52 24.42 -13.40
C PHE A 130 26.38 24.63 -14.63
N TYR A 131 27.63 24.13 -14.59
CA TYR A 131 28.59 24.16 -15.70
C TYR A 131 29.45 22.89 -15.76
N GLU A 132 28.84 21.72 -15.54
CA GLU A 132 29.53 20.42 -15.50
C GLU A 132 30.24 20.07 -16.81
N LYS A 133 29.79 20.55 -17.97
CA LYS A 133 30.48 20.39 -19.25
C LYS A 133 31.85 21.06 -19.33
N ARG A 134 32.23 21.89 -18.36
CA ARG A 134 33.56 22.42 -18.21
C ARG A 134 34.56 21.33 -17.81
N TYR A 135 34.12 20.33 -17.04
CA TYR A 135 34.98 19.31 -16.45
C TYR A 135 34.73 17.94 -17.03
N PHE A 136 33.48 17.57 -17.22
CA PHE A 136 33.05 16.21 -17.51
C PHE A 136 32.58 16.04 -18.96
N VAL A 137 32.70 14.80 -19.42
CA VAL A 137 32.09 14.34 -20.68
C VAL A 137 31.03 13.27 -20.36
N THR A 138 30.00 13.19 -21.22
CA THR A 138 29.08 12.06 -21.21
C THR A 138 29.65 10.93 -22.07
N MET A 139 29.43 9.69 -21.62
CA MET A 139 29.65 8.55 -22.45
C MET A 139 28.48 8.33 -23.43
N PRO A 140 28.71 7.70 -24.59
CA PRO A 140 27.62 7.36 -25.49
C PRO A 140 26.50 6.61 -24.71
N PRO A 141 25.23 6.98 -24.91
CA PRO A 141 24.14 6.26 -24.30
C PRO A 141 24.23 4.77 -24.65
N ARG A 142 24.06 3.92 -23.62
CA ARG A 142 24.03 2.45 -23.79
C ARG A 142 25.34 1.79 -24.24
N ALA A 143 26.44 2.53 -24.28
CA ALA A 143 27.77 1.91 -24.39
C ALA A 143 28.10 1.30 -23.01
N CYS A 144 28.40 0.02 -23.01
CA CYS A 144 28.94 -0.64 -21.82
C CYS A 144 30.24 -1.34 -22.26
N GLU A 145 31.36 -0.75 -21.88
CA GLU A 145 32.69 -1.30 -22.10
C GLU A 145 33.20 -1.93 -20.80
N ARG A 146 34.15 -2.83 -20.88
CA ARG A 146 34.89 -3.29 -19.71
C ARG A 146 36.16 -2.50 -19.55
N ILE A 147 36.42 -2.02 -18.35
CA ILE A 147 37.65 -1.31 -18.01
C ILE A 147 38.37 -2.00 -16.86
N GLU A 148 39.68 -1.89 -16.87
CA GLU A 148 40.55 -2.32 -15.79
C GLU A 148 40.48 -1.29 -14.65
N VAL A 149 40.33 -1.78 -13.42
CA VAL A 149 40.28 -0.95 -12.22
C VAL A 149 41.35 -1.44 -11.24
N PRO A 150 42.55 -0.90 -11.27
CA PRO A 150 43.69 -1.38 -10.45
C PRO A 150 43.43 -1.29 -8.93
N TRP A 151 42.63 -0.33 -8.53
CA TRP A 151 42.22 -0.09 -7.12
C TRP A 151 40.90 -0.79 -6.76
N GLY A 152 40.30 -1.52 -7.70
CA GLY A 152 38.96 -2.12 -7.57
C GLY A 152 38.91 -3.45 -6.82
N GLY A 153 40.00 -3.85 -6.17
CA GLY A 153 40.15 -5.17 -5.52
C GLY A 153 40.91 -6.15 -6.43
N VAL A 154 40.80 -7.46 -6.17
CA VAL A 154 41.42 -8.52 -6.94
C VAL A 154 40.39 -9.49 -7.50
N GLU A 155 40.63 -9.96 -8.72
CA GLU A 155 39.79 -11.02 -9.29
C GLU A 155 39.99 -12.35 -8.54
N GLU A 156 38.90 -12.99 -8.18
CA GLU A 156 38.83 -14.18 -7.34
C GLU A 156 39.63 -15.36 -7.88
N PHE A 157 39.69 -15.52 -9.22
CA PHE A 157 40.36 -16.65 -9.87
C PHE A 157 41.76 -16.35 -10.39
N SER A 158 42.05 -15.11 -10.78
CA SER A 158 43.31 -14.74 -11.40
C SER A 158 44.27 -14.04 -10.43
N GLY A 159 43.77 -13.46 -9.34
CA GLY A 159 44.54 -12.60 -8.47
C GLY A 159 45.04 -11.30 -9.11
N GLY A 160 44.51 -10.99 -10.30
CA GLY A 160 44.82 -9.80 -11.07
C GLY A 160 43.88 -8.63 -10.80
N PRO A 161 44.04 -7.50 -11.50
CA PRO A 161 43.16 -6.36 -11.39
C PRO A 161 41.75 -6.71 -11.86
N VAL A 162 40.73 -6.05 -11.24
CA VAL A 162 39.34 -6.26 -11.58
C VAL A 162 39.00 -5.57 -12.89
N TRP A 163 38.29 -6.28 -13.77
CA TRP A 163 37.69 -5.76 -14.99
C TRP A 163 36.18 -5.61 -14.83
N VAL A 164 35.68 -4.40 -14.90
CA VAL A 164 34.26 -4.12 -14.63
C VAL A 164 33.58 -3.46 -15.84
N PRO A 165 32.24 -3.58 -15.94
CA PRO A 165 31.44 -2.78 -16.85
C PRO A 165 31.60 -1.27 -16.56
N PHE A 166 31.75 -0.49 -17.63
CA PHE A 166 31.67 0.99 -17.57
C PHE A 166 30.52 1.45 -18.46
N GLY A 167 29.38 1.78 -17.85
CA GLY A 167 28.14 2.10 -18.55
C GLY A 167 26.91 1.79 -17.71
N GLN A 168 25.74 1.74 -18.34
CA GLN A 168 24.51 1.39 -17.67
C GLN A 168 24.43 -0.12 -17.39
N VAL A 169 24.21 -0.48 -16.13
CA VAL A 169 24.10 -1.88 -15.68
C VAL A 169 22.88 -2.11 -14.77
N LEU A 170 22.48 -3.36 -14.64
CA LEU A 170 21.60 -3.86 -13.60
C LEU A 170 22.44 -4.68 -12.60
N LEU A 171 22.28 -4.41 -11.31
CA LEU A 171 22.90 -5.16 -10.24
C LEU A 171 21.82 -6.03 -9.59
N SER A 172 21.87 -7.34 -9.83
CA SER A 172 20.84 -8.29 -9.39
C SER A 172 21.35 -9.20 -8.28
N ALA A 173 20.63 -9.23 -7.14
CA ALA A 173 20.94 -10.14 -6.04
C ALA A 173 20.28 -11.51 -6.31
N ASP A 174 21.09 -12.57 -6.39
CA ASP A 174 20.61 -13.93 -6.66
C ASP A 174 19.92 -14.58 -5.46
N ASP A 175 20.29 -14.16 -4.26
CA ASP A 175 19.78 -14.67 -2.96
C ASP A 175 18.72 -13.78 -2.31
N VAL A 176 18.38 -12.61 -2.90
CA VAL A 176 17.28 -11.73 -2.51
C VAL A 176 16.30 -11.57 -3.68
N PRO A 177 15.29 -12.45 -3.81
CA PRO A 177 14.45 -12.53 -5.00
C PRO A 177 13.73 -11.23 -5.33
N GLY A 178 14.06 -10.65 -6.47
CA GLY A 178 13.47 -9.41 -6.97
C GLY A 178 14.24 -8.15 -6.59
N LEU A 179 15.38 -8.23 -5.92
CA LEU A 179 16.28 -7.10 -5.73
C LEU A 179 17.16 -6.93 -6.97
N THR A 180 16.81 -5.98 -7.81
CA THR A 180 17.59 -5.55 -8.97
C THR A 180 17.74 -4.03 -8.93
N VAL A 181 18.97 -3.54 -8.83
CA VAL A 181 19.28 -2.13 -8.65
C VAL A 181 19.71 -1.51 -9.97
N GLY A 182 19.10 -0.37 -10.31
CA GLY A 182 19.52 0.51 -11.39
C GLY A 182 19.99 1.86 -10.84
N ILE A 183 20.98 2.48 -11.47
CA ILE A 183 21.65 3.69 -10.95
C ILE A 183 21.59 4.81 -11.98
N GLU A 184 21.22 6.02 -11.51
CA GLU A 184 21.33 7.27 -12.27
C GLU A 184 21.93 8.37 -11.41
N ILE A 185 22.38 9.46 -12.01
CA ILE A 185 23.10 10.53 -11.30
C ILE A 185 22.42 11.88 -11.55
N CYS A 186 21.87 12.47 -10.50
CA CYS A 186 21.41 13.85 -10.37
C CYS A 186 20.57 14.36 -11.54
N GLU A 187 21.15 15.06 -12.51
CA GLU A 187 20.47 15.63 -13.69
C GLU A 187 19.71 14.58 -14.51
N ASP A 188 20.16 13.33 -14.47
CA ASP A 188 19.52 12.23 -15.16
C ASP A 188 18.03 12.08 -14.81
N MET A 189 17.61 12.46 -13.61
CA MET A 189 16.20 12.40 -13.20
C MET A 189 15.33 13.54 -13.76
N TRP A 190 15.94 14.61 -14.30
CA TRP A 190 15.21 15.80 -14.77
C TRP A 190 14.87 15.74 -16.26
N VAL A 191 15.48 14.83 -17.01
CA VAL A 191 15.20 14.66 -18.43
C VAL A 191 13.89 13.91 -18.67
N PRO A 192 13.21 14.11 -19.82
CA PRO A 192 11.91 13.46 -20.09
C PRO A 192 11.95 11.94 -20.11
N VAL A 193 13.00 11.33 -20.64
CA VAL A 193 13.26 9.89 -20.62
C VAL A 193 14.52 9.66 -19.78
N THR A 194 14.30 9.25 -18.53
CA THR A 194 15.39 9.11 -17.56
C THR A 194 16.07 7.75 -17.69
N PRO A 195 17.38 7.64 -17.39
CA PRO A 195 18.03 6.34 -17.25
C PRO A 195 17.30 5.40 -16.28
N ALA A 196 16.78 5.92 -15.17
CA ALA A 196 15.95 5.15 -14.23
C ALA A 196 14.72 4.53 -14.91
N THR A 197 14.06 5.24 -15.83
CA THR A 197 12.93 4.69 -16.59
C THR A 197 13.39 3.53 -17.49
N GLU A 198 14.49 3.69 -18.19
CA GLU A 198 15.07 2.65 -19.06
C GLU A 198 15.46 1.40 -18.24
N LEU A 199 16.15 1.61 -17.10
CA LEU A 199 16.57 0.54 -16.19
C LEU A 199 15.36 -0.18 -15.57
N ALA A 200 14.28 0.54 -15.20
CA ALA A 200 13.06 -0.06 -14.72
C ALA A 200 12.37 -0.94 -15.76
N LEU A 201 12.32 -0.48 -17.03
CA LEU A 201 11.80 -1.28 -18.15
C LEU A 201 12.67 -2.52 -18.42
N ALA A 202 13.98 -2.44 -18.14
CA ALA A 202 14.90 -3.57 -18.24
C ALA A 202 14.82 -4.53 -17.05
N GLY A 203 14.14 -4.16 -15.95
CA GLY A 203 13.93 -5.06 -14.81
C GLY A 203 14.26 -4.49 -13.44
N ALA A 204 14.95 -3.34 -13.33
CA ALA A 204 15.28 -2.74 -12.03
C ALA A 204 14.04 -2.50 -11.18
N THR A 205 14.04 -2.99 -9.95
CA THR A 205 12.98 -2.79 -8.96
C THR A 205 13.35 -1.72 -7.94
N VAL A 206 14.65 -1.45 -7.79
CA VAL A 206 15.19 -0.40 -6.92
C VAL A 206 16.02 0.53 -7.79
N LEU A 207 15.74 1.82 -7.73
CA LEU A 207 16.40 2.87 -8.49
C LEU A 207 17.17 3.76 -7.52
N ALA A 208 18.45 3.96 -7.74
CA ALA A 208 19.32 4.81 -6.93
C ALA A 208 19.67 6.08 -7.69
N ASN A 209 19.48 7.24 -7.06
CA ASN A 209 19.91 8.53 -7.59
C ASN A 209 20.87 9.20 -6.63
N LEU A 210 22.10 9.40 -7.10
CA LEU A 210 23.15 10.15 -6.42
C LEU A 210 23.06 11.59 -6.88
N SER A 211 22.80 12.52 -6.00
CA SER A 211 22.68 13.95 -6.33
C SER A 211 23.68 14.81 -5.56
N ALA A 212 24.11 15.90 -6.21
CA ALA A 212 24.72 17.05 -5.57
C ALA A 212 23.98 18.31 -6.07
N SER A 213 22.70 18.36 -5.77
CA SER A 213 21.81 19.45 -6.18
C SER A 213 21.79 20.52 -5.07
N PRO A 214 22.24 21.75 -5.36
CA PRO A 214 22.15 22.84 -4.37
C PRO A 214 20.69 23.17 -4.07
N ILE A 215 20.46 23.70 -2.86
CA ILE A 215 19.12 24.06 -2.43
C ILE A 215 18.78 25.50 -2.78
N THR A 216 17.61 25.70 -3.34
CA THR A 216 16.95 27.01 -3.47
C THR A 216 15.52 26.89 -2.97
N VAL A 217 14.88 28.01 -2.67
CA VAL A 217 13.49 28.01 -2.17
C VAL A 217 12.56 27.32 -3.19
N GLY A 218 11.83 26.31 -2.71
CA GLY A 218 10.92 25.48 -3.53
C GLY A 218 11.56 24.23 -4.14
N ARG A 219 12.89 24.12 -4.22
CA ARG A 219 13.59 23.01 -4.87
C ARG A 219 13.31 21.65 -4.24
N GLY A 220 13.11 21.59 -2.90
CA GLY A 220 12.75 20.33 -2.23
C GLY A 220 11.44 19.73 -2.75
N ALA A 221 10.41 20.58 -2.96
CA ALA A 221 9.14 20.13 -3.52
C ALA A 221 9.28 19.63 -4.97
N ASP A 222 10.12 20.28 -5.78
CA ASP A 222 10.40 19.83 -7.15
C ASP A 222 11.10 18.46 -7.17
N ARG A 223 12.10 18.27 -6.28
CA ARG A 223 12.80 16.98 -6.13
C ARG A 223 11.82 15.87 -5.72
N GLU A 224 11.00 16.12 -4.70
CA GLU A 224 9.97 15.17 -4.23
C GLU A 224 9.01 14.79 -5.36
N LEU A 225 8.58 15.77 -6.16
CA LEU A 225 7.70 15.52 -7.32
C LEU A 225 8.36 14.57 -8.33
N MET A 226 9.63 14.78 -8.67
CA MET A 226 10.35 13.93 -9.64
C MET A 226 10.52 12.51 -9.10
N VAL A 227 11.03 12.36 -7.88
CA VAL A 227 11.23 11.07 -7.21
C VAL A 227 9.92 10.29 -7.12
N ARG A 228 8.86 10.92 -6.64
CA ARG A 228 7.53 10.33 -6.53
C ARG A 228 6.98 9.91 -7.89
N SER A 229 7.13 10.77 -8.90
CA SER A 229 6.63 10.50 -10.26
C SER A 229 7.32 9.29 -10.90
N VAL A 230 8.64 9.21 -10.83
CA VAL A 230 9.40 8.08 -11.40
C VAL A 230 9.08 6.80 -10.64
N SER A 231 9.13 6.81 -9.30
CA SER A 231 8.76 5.66 -8.46
C SER A 231 7.37 5.11 -8.80
N ALA A 232 6.37 5.99 -8.97
CA ALA A 232 4.99 5.60 -9.30
C ALA A 232 4.87 5.00 -10.71
N ARG A 233 5.42 5.68 -11.72
CA ARG A 233 5.30 5.25 -13.13
C ARG A 233 6.08 3.96 -13.41
N CYS A 234 7.23 3.80 -12.75
CA CYS A 234 8.10 2.63 -12.93
C CYS A 234 7.71 1.46 -12.04
N SER A 235 6.72 1.62 -11.13
CA SER A 235 6.40 0.62 -10.09
C SER A 235 7.68 0.10 -9.46
N ALA A 236 8.51 1.02 -8.94
CA ALA A 236 9.82 0.76 -8.38
C ALA A 236 10.02 1.50 -7.06
N ALA A 237 10.96 1.02 -6.23
CA ALA A 237 11.51 1.85 -5.17
C ALA A 237 12.48 2.87 -5.79
N TYR A 238 12.53 4.07 -5.21
CA TYR A 238 13.46 5.11 -5.62
C TYR A 238 14.17 5.67 -4.39
N ILE A 239 15.49 5.58 -4.38
CA ILE A 239 16.37 6.05 -3.33
C ILE A 239 17.04 7.31 -3.84
N TYR A 240 16.79 8.45 -3.21
CA TYR A 240 17.39 9.73 -3.53
C TYR A 240 18.27 10.18 -2.37
N THR A 241 19.50 10.60 -2.68
CA THR A 241 20.39 11.25 -1.73
C THR A 241 21.07 12.46 -2.35
N ALA A 242 21.18 13.55 -1.60
CA ALA A 242 21.84 14.75 -2.04
C ALA A 242 23.03 15.14 -1.12
N ALA A 243 24.01 15.81 -1.70
CA ALA A 243 25.10 16.41 -0.94
C ALA A 243 24.59 17.40 0.11
N GLY A 244 25.24 17.42 1.25
CA GLY A 244 24.84 18.19 2.41
C GLY A 244 25.93 19.11 2.93
N ILE A 245 26.01 19.21 4.24
CA ILE A 245 26.94 20.09 4.94
C ILE A 245 28.39 19.81 4.56
N GLY A 246 29.19 20.86 4.51
CA GLY A 246 30.63 20.80 4.19
C GLY A 246 30.94 20.98 2.71
N GLU A 247 29.99 20.83 1.79
CA GLU A 247 30.18 21.28 0.41
C GLU A 247 30.46 22.80 0.38
N SER A 248 31.26 23.23 -0.59
CA SER A 248 31.63 24.64 -0.68
C SER A 248 30.39 25.52 -0.84
N SER A 249 30.36 26.61 -0.05
CA SER A 249 29.30 27.62 -0.04
C SER A 249 29.71 28.92 -0.71
N THR A 250 30.58 28.86 -1.71
CA THR A 250 31.01 30.06 -2.45
C THR A 250 29.81 30.87 -2.94
N ASP A 251 28.85 30.26 -3.63
CA ASP A 251 27.62 30.91 -4.06
C ASP A 251 26.36 30.08 -3.78
N LEU A 252 26.51 28.84 -3.31
CA LEU A 252 25.45 27.83 -3.20
C LEU A 252 25.33 27.33 -1.76
N ALA A 253 24.18 26.72 -1.43
CA ALA A 253 23.95 26.04 -0.16
C ALA A 253 23.46 24.62 -0.41
N TRP A 254 23.68 23.74 0.56
CA TRP A 254 23.46 22.30 0.44
C TRP A 254 22.64 21.82 1.64
N ASP A 255 21.61 21.04 1.40
CA ASP A 255 20.64 20.66 2.43
C ASP A 255 20.70 19.20 2.85
N GLY A 256 21.41 18.34 2.10
CA GLY A 256 21.56 16.93 2.42
C GLY A 256 20.23 16.16 2.39
N GLU A 257 19.32 16.50 1.49
CA GLU A 257 18.02 15.85 1.40
C GLU A 257 18.15 14.38 1.02
N THR A 258 17.48 13.51 1.80
CA THR A 258 17.40 12.08 1.55
C THR A 258 15.95 11.63 1.55
N MET A 259 15.56 10.78 0.62
CA MET A 259 14.19 10.24 0.57
C MET A 259 14.13 8.86 -0.09
N ILE A 260 13.19 8.04 0.36
CA ILE A 260 12.92 6.71 -0.18
C ILE A 260 11.43 6.60 -0.47
N TYR A 261 11.11 6.30 -1.73
CA TYR A 261 9.75 6.11 -2.24
C TYR A 261 9.59 4.70 -2.78
N GLU A 262 8.37 4.16 -2.74
CA GLU A 262 7.98 2.87 -3.31
C GLU A 262 6.66 3.01 -4.04
N ALA A 263 6.65 2.79 -5.35
CA ALA A 263 5.45 2.89 -6.19
C ALA A 263 4.66 4.20 -5.96
N GLY A 264 5.38 5.32 -5.75
CA GLY A 264 4.83 6.65 -5.50
C GLY A 264 4.40 6.92 -4.06
N GLU A 265 4.54 5.97 -3.15
CA GLU A 265 4.31 6.14 -1.71
C GLU A 265 5.63 6.47 -1.00
N ARG A 266 5.63 7.49 -0.14
CA ARG A 266 6.81 7.86 0.65
C ARG A 266 7.00 6.88 1.80
N LEU A 267 8.14 6.18 1.83
CA LEU A 267 8.51 5.29 2.93
C LEU A 267 9.26 6.06 4.02
N ALA A 268 10.27 6.83 3.62
CA ALA A 268 11.08 7.61 4.55
C ALA A 268 11.58 8.92 3.90
N ILE A 269 11.80 9.94 4.72
CA ILE A 269 12.43 11.19 4.36
C ILE A 269 13.34 11.62 5.50
N GLY A 270 14.56 12.03 5.16
CA GLY A 270 15.52 12.58 6.13
C GLY A 270 15.27 14.04 6.42
N GLU A 271 15.71 14.46 7.60
CA GLU A 271 15.72 15.85 7.99
C GLU A 271 16.82 16.59 7.24
N ARG A 272 16.52 17.77 6.71
CA ARG A 272 17.45 18.58 5.93
C ARG A 272 18.28 19.51 6.80
N PHE A 273 19.42 19.95 6.30
CA PHE A 273 20.35 20.87 6.97
C PHE A 273 20.93 20.33 8.29
N GLN A 274 21.06 19.00 8.39
CA GLN A 274 21.61 18.35 9.57
C GLN A 274 23.14 18.43 9.59
N GLU A 275 23.72 18.60 10.80
CA GLU A 275 25.15 18.44 11.02
C GLU A 275 25.53 16.95 11.12
N GLY A 276 26.68 16.56 10.54
CA GLY A 276 27.17 15.19 10.57
C GLY A 276 26.57 14.28 9.49
N ALA A 277 26.90 13.01 9.57
CA ALA A 277 26.34 11.99 8.69
C ALA A 277 24.90 11.70 9.08
N HIS A 278 24.04 11.52 8.08
CA HIS A 278 22.63 11.19 8.28
C HIS A 278 22.22 10.01 7.38
N ILE A 279 21.55 9.02 7.97
CA ILE A 279 21.13 7.79 7.29
C ILE A 279 19.61 7.69 7.35
N THR A 280 18.98 7.71 6.20
CA THR A 280 17.54 7.44 6.05
C THR A 280 17.36 6.00 5.56
N ILE A 281 16.64 5.18 6.33
CA ILE A 281 16.45 3.76 6.04
C ILE A 281 14.97 3.46 5.80
N ALA A 282 14.71 2.51 4.90
CA ALA A 282 13.40 1.92 4.72
C ALA A 282 13.50 0.47 4.23
N ASP A 283 12.49 -0.33 4.55
CA ASP A 283 12.33 -1.68 4.02
C ASP A 283 11.39 -1.66 2.81
N VAL A 284 11.93 -1.93 1.63
CA VAL A 284 11.22 -1.93 0.35
C VAL A 284 10.55 -3.28 0.12
N ASP A 285 9.29 -3.28 -0.28
CA ASP A 285 8.52 -4.48 -0.59
C ASP A 285 8.73 -4.92 -2.05
N LEU A 286 9.73 -5.75 -2.30
CA LEU A 286 10.08 -6.27 -3.62
C LEU A 286 8.97 -7.14 -4.22
N GLU A 287 8.26 -7.90 -3.40
CA GLU A 287 7.15 -8.75 -3.84
C GLU A 287 5.97 -7.92 -4.31
N ARG A 288 5.64 -6.83 -3.60
CA ARG A 288 4.64 -5.85 -4.02
C ARG A 288 4.99 -5.26 -5.39
N LEU A 289 6.22 -4.77 -5.56
CA LEU A 289 6.65 -4.16 -6.83
C LEU A 289 6.52 -5.12 -8.01
N ARG A 290 6.94 -6.37 -7.84
CA ARG A 290 6.79 -7.42 -8.86
C ARG A 290 5.33 -7.74 -9.14
N THR A 291 4.49 -7.77 -8.12
CA THR A 291 3.05 -8.06 -8.26
C THR A 291 2.32 -6.92 -8.96
N GLU A 292 2.63 -5.66 -8.66
CA GLU A 292 2.05 -4.50 -9.36
C GLU A 292 2.42 -4.52 -10.85
N ARG A 293 3.70 -4.76 -11.20
CA ARG A 293 4.13 -4.89 -12.61
C ARG A 293 3.44 -6.05 -13.34
N LYS A 294 3.30 -7.20 -12.68
CA LYS A 294 2.59 -8.38 -13.24
C LYS A 294 1.12 -8.09 -13.52
N ARG A 295 0.46 -7.26 -12.72
CA ARG A 295 -0.94 -6.87 -12.89
C ARG A 295 -1.12 -5.77 -13.95
N GLN A 296 -0.08 -4.98 -14.22
CA GLN A 296 -0.10 -3.84 -15.13
C GLN A 296 0.47 -4.23 -16.50
N ASN A 297 -0.33 -4.87 -17.34
CA ASN A 297 0.08 -5.37 -18.67
C ASN A 297 0.77 -4.30 -19.52
N SER A 298 0.31 -3.04 -19.44
CA SER A 298 0.88 -1.92 -20.18
C SER A 298 2.34 -1.64 -19.82
N PHE A 299 2.80 -2.02 -18.63
CA PHE A 299 4.23 -1.94 -18.27
C PHE A 299 5.06 -2.90 -19.12
N THR A 300 4.65 -4.17 -19.20
CA THR A 300 5.30 -5.19 -20.03
C THR A 300 5.25 -4.83 -21.51
N ASP A 301 4.10 -4.37 -22.02
CA ASP A 301 3.94 -3.93 -23.40
C ASP A 301 4.89 -2.77 -23.72
N ASN A 302 5.06 -1.82 -22.78
CA ASN A 302 5.97 -0.70 -22.96
C ASN A 302 7.43 -1.15 -22.99
N ALA A 303 7.83 -2.05 -22.07
CA ALA A 303 9.18 -2.63 -22.05
C ALA A 303 9.50 -3.36 -23.37
N GLN A 304 8.59 -4.20 -23.87
CA GLN A 304 8.75 -4.90 -25.13
C GLN A 304 8.93 -3.94 -26.32
N ARG A 305 8.13 -2.88 -26.39
CA ARG A 305 8.25 -1.87 -27.45
C ARG A 305 9.56 -1.10 -27.36
N TYR A 306 9.99 -0.77 -26.16
CA TYR A 306 11.22 0.00 -25.95
C TYR A 306 12.47 -0.75 -26.41
N PHE A 307 12.56 -2.03 -26.12
CA PHE A 307 13.68 -2.88 -26.50
C PHE A 307 13.50 -3.60 -27.85
N ALA A 308 12.36 -3.42 -28.54
CA ALA A 308 12.07 -4.11 -29.79
C ALA A 308 13.10 -3.76 -30.89
N GLY A 309 13.83 -4.76 -31.33
CA GLY A 309 14.70 -4.68 -32.50
C GLY A 309 16.13 -4.21 -32.23
N ASP A 310 16.52 -3.92 -31.00
CA ASP A 310 17.92 -3.60 -30.67
C ASP A 310 18.31 -4.16 -29.28
N GLU A 311 18.93 -5.35 -29.29
CA GLU A 311 19.46 -6.00 -28.08
C GLU A 311 20.54 -5.19 -27.36
N ARG A 312 21.21 -4.26 -28.11
CA ARG A 312 22.23 -3.36 -27.53
C ARG A 312 21.64 -2.32 -26.60
N LEU A 313 20.31 -2.16 -26.58
CA LEU A 313 19.61 -1.27 -25.68
C LEU A 313 19.47 -1.86 -24.26
N SER A 314 19.61 -3.18 -24.10
CA SER A 314 19.52 -3.84 -22.80
C SER A 314 20.79 -3.58 -21.99
N PRO A 315 20.67 -3.08 -20.74
CA PRO A 315 21.81 -2.92 -19.86
C PRO A 315 22.46 -4.28 -19.55
N GLN A 316 23.76 -4.28 -19.29
CA GLN A 316 24.46 -5.47 -18.83
C GLN A 316 23.99 -5.82 -17.40
N GLU A 317 23.74 -7.09 -17.14
CA GLU A 317 23.42 -7.57 -15.80
C GLU A 317 24.68 -8.05 -15.09
N VAL A 318 24.84 -7.67 -13.82
CA VAL A 318 25.87 -8.11 -12.90
C VAL A 318 25.22 -8.77 -11.71
N GLU A 319 25.42 -10.07 -11.55
CA GLU A 319 24.87 -10.82 -10.41
C GLU A 319 25.76 -10.66 -9.18
N ILE A 320 25.13 -10.56 -8.02
CA ILE A 320 25.76 -10.51 -6.70
C ILE A 320 25.05 -11.42 -5.73
N THR A 321 25.79 -11.95 -4.75
CA THR A 321 25.24 -12.67 -3.60
C THR A 321 25.44 -11.79 -2.36
N LEU A 322 24.34 -11.35 -1.75
CA LEU A 322 24.37 -10.46 -0.59
C LEU A 322 24.57 -11.21 0.74
N ASP A 323 23.92 -12.37 0.89
CA ASP A 323 23.88 -13.15 2.12
C ASP A 323 23.40 -12.32 3.34
N PRO A 324 22.21 -11.72 3.26
CA PRO A 324 21.71 -10.88 4.34
C PRO A 324 21.29 -11.70 5.55
N PRO A 325 21.35 -11.13 6.76
CA PRO A 325 20.92 -11.82 7.97
C PRO A 325 19.44 -12.21 7.91
N ARG A 326 19.14 -13.51 8.14
CA ARG A 326 17.78 -14.07 8.14
C ARG A 326 17.18 -14.11 9.54
N THR A 327 17.54 -13.16 10.40
CA THR A 327 17.02 -12.99 11.76
C THR A 327 15.98 -11.87 11.80
N ASP A 328 15.33 -11.68 12.95
CA ASP A 328 14.45 -10.52 13.16
C ASP A 328 15.28 -9.25 13.33
N LEU A 329 15.27 -8.41 12.32
CA LEU A 329 15.90 -7.08 12.31
C LEU A 329 14.90 -5.96 12.63
N GLY A 330 13.67 -6.30 13.01
CA GLY A 330 12.57 -5.34 13.02
C GLY A 330 12.15 -4.94 11.60
N LEU A 331 11.23 -3.97 11.51
CA LEU A 331 10.74 -3.46 10.23
C LEU A 331 10.83 -1.92 10.23
N GLU A 332 11.69 -1.37 9.36
CA GLU A 332 11.86 0.08 9.11
C GLU A 332 10.84 0.54 8.05
N ARG A 333 9.57 0.29 8.35
CA ARG A 333 8.45 0.63 7.50
C ARG A 333 7.19 0.79 8.34
N ALA A 334 6.47 1.89 8.14
CA ALA A 334 5.16 2.04 8.76
C ALA A 334 4.15 1.08 8.13
N VAL A 335 3.49 0.28 8.96
CA VAL A 335 2.39 -0.59 8.55
C VAL A 335 1.08 0.03 9.03
N ASN A 336 0.20 0.38 8.09
CA ASN A 336 -1.08 0.99 8.43
C ASN A 336 -2.05 -0.07 8.95
N ARG A 337 -2.55 0.10 10.19
CA ARG A 337 -3.57 -0.77 10.81
C ARG A 337 -4.86 -0.84 10.02
N PHE A 338 -5.29 0.30 9.51
CA PHE A 338 -6.51 0.42 8.72
C PHE A 338 -6.14 0.80 7.28
N PRO A 339 -5.71 -0.17 6.44
CA PRO A 339 -5.13 0.14 5.14
C PRO A 339 -6.13 0.76 4.15
N PHE A 340 -7.44 0.65 4.43
CA PHE A 340 -8.49 1.35 3.69
C PHE A 340 -8.77 2.77 4.20
N VAL A 341 -8.17 3.16 5.34
CA VAL A 341 -8.39 4.45 6.00
C VAL A 341 -7.06 5.18 6.11
N PRO A 342 -6.85 6.31 5.40
CA PRO A 342 -5.60 7.07 5.52
C PRO A 342 -5.36 7.59 6.94
N ASN A 343 -4.10 7.52 7.38
CA ASN A 343 -3.70 8.11 8.68
C ASN A 343 -3.49 9.63 8.60
N ASP A 344 -3.24 10.17 7.41
CA ASP A 344 -3.14 11.62 7.18
C ASP A 344 -4.53 12.25 7.20
N PRO A 345 -4.79 13.24 8.07
CA PRO A 345 -6.10 13.86 8.22
C PRO A 345 -6.64 14.50 6.95
N THR A 346 -5.78 15.19 6.20
CA THR A 346 -6.17 15.88 4.95
C THR A 346 -6.54 14.87 3.88
N ARG A 347 -5.76 13.80 3.78
CA ARG A 347 -6.05 12.71 2.86
C ARG A 347 -7.31 11.93 3.27
N LEU A 348 -7.52 11.70 4.56
CA LEU A 348 -8.73 11.04 5.07
C LEU A 348 -9.98 11.84 4.72
N GLU A 349 -9.95 13.16 4.90
CA GLU A 349 -11.06 14.04 4.52
C GLU A 349 -11.36 13.95 3.02
N GLN A 350 -10.33 14.02 2.17
CA GLN A 350 -10.47 13.91 0.73
C GLN A 350 -10.98 12.54 0.30
N ASP A 351 -10.44 11.45 0.85
CA ASP A 351 -10.85 10.08 0.52
C ASP A 351 -12.31 9.82 0.96
N CYS A 352 -12.72 10.33 2.12
CA CYS A 352 -14.11 10.25 2.57
C CYS A 352 -15.06 11.06 1.66
N TYR A 353 -14.66 12.28 1.28
CA TYR A 353 -15.40 13.09 0.31
C TYR A 353 -15.59 12.35 -1.01
N GLU A 354 -14.52 11.78 -1.55
CA GLU A 354 -14.58 11.05 -2.83
C GLU A 354 -15.45 9.80 -2.71
N ALA A 355 -15.22 8.96 -1.69
CA ALA A 355 -15.97 7.73 -1.49
C ALA A 355 -17.48 7.99 -1.41
N TYR A 356 -17.88 8.97 -0.58
CA TYR A 356 -19.29 9.36 -0.43
C TYR A 356 -19.89 9.86 -1.74
N ASN A 357 -19.20 10.75 -2.44
CA ASN A 357 -19.72 11.32 -3.69
C ASN A 357 -19.73 10.29 -4.84
N ILE A 358 -18.81 9.33 -4.88
CA ILE A 358 -18.85 8.21 -5.83
C ILE A 358 -20.13 7.38 -5.61
N GLN A 359 -20.47 7.05 -4.36
CA GLN A 359 -21.68 6.32 -4.03
C GLN A 359 -22.94 7.10 -4.43
N VAL A 360 -23.00 8.37 -4.08
CA VAL A 360 -24.12 9.26 -4.41
C VAL A 360 -24.27 9.42 -5.93
N ALA A 361 -23.19 9.72 -6.65
CA ALA A 361 -23.21 9.90 -8.10
C ALA A 361 -23.65 8.63 -8.83
N GLY A 362 -23.16 7.46 -8.38
CA GLY A 362 -23.56 6.17 -8.92
C GLY A 362 -25.06 5.92 -8.77
N LEU A 363 -25.63 6.21 -7.59
CA LEU A 363 -27.06 6.07 -7.34
C LEU A 363 -27.89 7.07 -8.15
N VAL A 364 -27.49 8.34 -8.17
CA VAL A 364 -28.15 9.39 -8.99
C VAL A 364 -28.23 8.98 -10.44
N GLN A 365 -27.14 8.55 -11.03
CA GLN A 365 -27.11 8.11 -12.42
C GLN A 365 -27.99 6.89 -12.67
N ARG A 366 -27.99 5.91 -11.75
CA ARG A 366 -28.86 4.74 -11.84
C ARG A 366 -30.33 5.13 -11.83
N LEU A 367 -30.74 5.98 -10.89
CA LEU A 367 -32.14 6.43 -10.78
C LEU A 367 -32.58 7.19 -12.05
N ARG A 368 -31.77 8.11 -12.55
CA ARG A 368 -32.05 8.84 -13.80
C ARG A 368 -32.26 7.90 -15.00
N ALA A 369 -31.37 6.92 -15.15
CA ALA A 369 -31.38 6.00 -16.29
C ALA A 369 -32.61 5.11 -16.34
N ILE A 370 -33.29 4.89 -15.21
CA ILE A 370 -34.47 4.01 -15.12
C ILE A 370 -35.77 4.75 -14.83
N GLY A 371 -35.81 6.07 -15.09
CA GLY A 371 -37.02 6.89 -15.00
C GLY A 371 -37.33 7.39 -13.59
N ASN A 372 -36.33 7.49 -12.71
CA ASN A 372 -36.42 8.01 -11.36
C ASN A 372 -37.49 7.31 -10.50
N PRO A 373 -37.47 5.98 -10.31
CA PRO A 373 -38.37 5.28 -9.41
C PRO A 373 -38.18 5.72 -7.96
N LYS A 374 -39.10 5.33 -7.08
CA LYS A 374 -38.91 5.45 -5.63
C LYS A 374 -37.80 4.50 -5.17
N ILE A 375 -37.19 4.79 -4.02
CA ILE A 375 -36.25 3.90 -3.37
C ILE A 375 -36.98 3.14 -2.26
N VAL A 376 -36.84 1.82 -2.23
CA VAL A 376 -37.30 0.97 -1.14
C VAL A 376 -36.05 0.44 -0.43
N ILE A 377 -35.96 0.63 0.89
CA ILE A 377 -34.81 0.22 1.70
C ILE A 377 -35.25 -0.37 3.03
N GLY A 378 -34.63 -1.48 3.41
CA GLY A 378 -34.72 -2.04 4.75
C GLY A 378 -33.78 -1.29 5.69
N VAL A 379 -34.30 -0.69 6.75
CA VAL A 379 -33.54 0.05 7.76
C VAL A 379 -33.57 -0.71 9.08
N SER A 380 -32.49 -1.40 9.40
CA SER A 380 -32.35 -2.16 10.65
C SER A 380 -31.93 -1.29 11.83
N GLY A 381 -31.38 -0.10 11.60
CA GLY A 381 -30.71 0.72 12.60
C GLY A 381 -29.24 0.32 12.82
N GLY A 382 -28.71 -0.59 12.03
CA GLY A 382 -27.30 -0.93 11.97
C GLY A 382 -26.52 -0.04 10.98
N LEU A 383 -25.19 -0.19 11.00
CA LEU A 383 -24.23 0.66 10.27
C LEU A 383 -24.50 0.72 8.76
N ASP A 384 -24.72 -0.44 8.13
CA ASP A 384 -24.82 -0.58 6.67
C ASP A 384 -26.06 0.06 6.09
N SER A 385 -27.22 -0.23 6.68
CA SER A 385 -28.50 0.35 6.28
C SER A 385 -28.53 1.85 6.53
N THR A 386 -27.89 2.31 7.60
CA THR A 386 -27.72 3.73 7.94
C THR A 386 -26.91 4.45 6.86
N HIS A 387 -25.75 3.92 6.50
CA HIS A 387 -24.91 4.55 5.47
C HIS A 387 -25.60 4.56 4.09
N ALA A 388 -26.25 3.47 3.71
CA ALA A 388 -27.01 3.41 2.46
C ALA A 388 -28.16 4.45 2.44
N LEU A 389 -28.83 4.67 3.56
CA LEU A 389 -29.91 5.66 3.70
C LEU A 389 -29.38 7.10 3.61
N VAL A 390 -28.21 7.37 4.20
CA VAL A 390 -27.50 8.65 4.09
C VAL A 390 -27.15 8.97 2.63
N VAL A 391 -26.60 7.99 1.91
CA VAL A 391 -26.32 8.10 0.45
C VAL A 391 -27.60 8.33 -0.35
N ALA A 392 -28.67 7.59 -0.06
CA ALA A 392 -29.97 7.73 -0.74
C ALA A 392 -30.57 9.12 -0.50
N SER A 393 -30.52 9.65 0.71
CA SER A 393 -31.03 10.96 1.06
C SER A 393 -30.33 12.06 0.25
N ARG A 394 -29.00 12.00 0.17
CA ARG A 394 -28.24 12.96 -0.63
C ARG A 394 -28.50 12.82 -2.14
N ALA A 395 -28.70 11.59 -2.61
CA ALA A 395 -29.05 11.37 -4.03
C ALA A 395 -30.41 11.98 -4.37
N MET A 396 -31.40 11.87 -3.49
CA MET A 396 -32.71 12.54 -3.70
C MET A 396 -32.60 14.07 -3.71
N ASP A 397 -31.80 14.65 -2.81
CA ASP A 397 -31.55 16.09 -2.79
C ASP A 397 -30.95 16.58 -4.14
N LEU A 398 -29.96 15.86 -4.66
CA LEU A 398 -29.34 16.19 -5.96
C LEU A 398 -30.27 15.99 -7.16
N LEU A 399 -31.25 15.11 -7.03
CA LEU A 399 -32.28 14.92 -8.05
C LEU A 399 -33.41 15.95 -7.95
N GLY A 400 -33.42 16.79 -6.92
CA GLY A 400 -34.53 17.72 -6.64
C GLY A 400 -35.81 16.99 -6.28
N ARG A 401 -35.72 15.78 -5.72
CA ARG A 401 -36.86 14.94 -5.35
C ARG A 401 -37.08 14.96 -3.84
N PRO A 402 -38.33 14.84 -3.40
CA PRO A 402 -38.59 14.78 -1.96
C PRO A 402 -38.01 13.50 -1.35
N ARG A 403 -37.43 13.63 -0.17
CA ARG A 403 -36.90 12.45 0.57
C ARG A 403 -37.99 11.46 0.98
N THR A 404 -39.28 11.88 0.98
CA THR A 404 -40.43 10.99 1.15
C THR A 404 -40.59 9.94 0.05
N ASP A 405 -39.88 10.09 -1.07
CA ASP A 405 -39.76 9.04 -2.11
C ASP A 405 -38.77 7.92 -1.73
N ILE A 406 -38.07 8.05 -0.61
CA ILE A 406 -37.33 6.98 0.02
C ILE A 406 -38.29 6.29 1.00
N LEU A 407 -38.67 5.07 0.65
CA LEU A 407 -39.61 4.25 1.42
C LEU A 407 -38.81 3.32 2.33
N CYS A 408 -38.63 3.72 3.56
CA CYS A 408 -37.87 3.00 4.57
C CYS A 408 -38.80 2.00 5.32
N TYR A 409 -38.34 0.76 5.43
CA TYR A 409 -39.05 -0.27 6.18
C TYR A 409 -38.15 -0.85 7.26
N THR A 410 -38.64 -0.90 8.50
CA THR A 410 -38.10 -1.81 9.52
C THR A 410 -38.90 -3.08 9.54
N LEU A 411 -38.22 -4.22 9.56
CA LEU A 411 -38.79 -5.54 9.42
C LEU A 411 -38.37 -6.41 10.62
N PRO A 412 -38.93 -6.10 11.86
CA PRO A 412 -38.52 -6.80 13.06
C PRO A 412 -38.80 -8.29 12.98
N GLY A 413 -37.77 -9.08 13.31
CA GLY A 413 -37.81 -10.52 13.50
C GLY A 413 -37.81 -10.87 15.00
N PHE A 414 -37.36 -12.12 15.30
CA PHE A 414 -37.44 -12.64 16.68
C PHE A 414 -36.36 -12.06 17.62
N ALA A 415 -35.28 -11.49 17.11
CA ALA A 415 -34.14 -10.99 17.89
C ALA A 415 -33.88 -9.46 17.75
N THR A 416 -34.80 -8.73 17.12
CA THR A 416 -34.61 -7.28 16.89
C THR A 416 -34.68 -6.53 18.24
N SER A 417 -33.61 -5.72 18.50
CA SER A 417 -33.50 -4.97 19.75
C SER A 417 -34.30 -3.64 19.71
N GLU A 418 -34.77 -3.18 20.86
CA GLU A 418 -35.48 -1.87 20.97
C GLU A 418 -34.55 -0.70 20.63
N ARG A 419 -33.23 -0.81 20.88
CA ARG A 419 -32.25 0.24 20.58
C ARG A 419 -32.08 0.45 19.09
N THR A 420 -31.87 -0.62 18.34
CA THR A 420 -31.71 -0.55 16.88
C THR A 420 -32.98 -0.07 16.20
N LYS A 421 -34.14 -0.52 16.69
CA LYS A 421 -35.45 -0.04 16.23
C LYS A 421 -35.64 1.46 16.48
N THR A 422 -35.24 1.96 17.64
CA THR A 422 -35.31 3.38 17.98
C THR A 422 -34.42 4.20 17.08
N ASN A 423 -33.16 3.77 16.87
CA ASN A 423 -32.22 4.43 15.97
C ASN A 423 -32.75 4.50 14.55
N ALA A 424 -33.30 3.40 14.01
CA ALA A 424 -33.91 3.37 12.67
C ALA A 424 -35.07 4.37 12.55
N THR A 425 -35.95 4.41 13.54
CA THR A 425 -37.12 5.30 13.57
C THR A 425 -36.70 6.77 13.60
N LEU A 426 -35.78 7.15 14.50
CA LEU A 426 -35.32 8.52 14.65
C LEU A 426 -34.54 8.98 13.40
N LEU A 427 -33.71 8.13 12.85
CA LEU A 427 -32.96 8.43 11.64
C LEU A 427 -33.88 8.74 10.44
N CYS A 428 -34.86 7.87 10.19
CA CYS A 428 -35.84 8.07 9.13
C CYS A 428 -36.67 9.35 9.35
N GLN A 429 -37.11 9.61 10.59
CA GLN A 429 -37.87 10.81 10.94
C GLN A 429 -37.04 12.08 10.70
N TYR A 430 -35.79 12.14 11.16
CA TYR A 430 -34.96 13.34 11.04
C TYR A 430 -34.45 13.57 9.62
N LEU A 431 -34.24 12.52 8.82
CA LEU A 431 -33.97 12.64 7.39
C LEU A 431 -35.21 13.03 6.58
N GLY A 432 -36.40 12.91 7.12
CA GLY A 432 -37.66 13.25 6.43
C GLY A 432 -38.08 12.25 5.37
N THR A 433 -37.77 10.97 5.58
CA THR A 433 -38.15 9.87 4.68
C THR A 433 -39.53 9.29 5.04
N SER A 434 -40.12 8.50 4.16
CA SER A 434 -41.30 7.70 4.51
C SER A 434 -40.86 6.45 5.30
N PHE A 435 -41.48 6.21 6.46
CA PHE A 435 -41.08 5.12 7.33
C PHE A 435 -42.29 4.26 7.74
N GLN A 436 -42.14 2.94 7.68
CA GLN A 436 -43.16 1.98 8.11
C GLN A 436 -42.51 0.75 8.76
N GLU A 437 -43.14 0.21 9.77
CA GLU A 437 -42.81 -1.06 10.41
C GLU A 437 -43.70 -2.18 9.85
N ILE A 438 -43.09 -3.33 9.50
CA ILE A 438 -43.82 -4.54 9.14
C ILE A 438 -43.25 -5.70 9.96
N ASP A 439 -44.05 -6.25 10.89
CA ASP A 439 -43.67 -7.40 11.70
C ASP A 439 -43.65 -8.67 10.83
N ILE A 440 -42.47 -9.27 10.62
CA ILE A 440 -42.33 -10.49 9.84
C ILE A 440 -42.53 -11.78 10.66
N ARG A 441 -42.61 -11.71 11.99
CA ARG A 441 -42.69 -12.90 12.85
C ARG A 441 -43.90 -13.80 12.56
N PRO A 442 -45.12 -13.29 12.29
CA PRO A 442 -46.22 -14.15 11.89
C PRO A 442 -45.97 -14.96 10.63
N ALA A 443 -45.42 -14.30 9.59
CA ALA A 443 -45.08 -14.97 8.30
C ALA A 443 -43.94 -15.98 8.48
N ALA A 444 -42.91 -15.63 9.29
CA ALA A 444 -41.78 -16.51 9.59
C ALA A 444 -42.24 -17.76 10.35
N THR A 445 -43.10 -17.61 11.34
CA THR A 445 -43.66 -18.74 12.10
C THR A 445 -44.46 -19.67 11.18
N GLN A 446 -45.29 -19.10 10.29
CA GLN A 446 -46.07 -19.87 9.36
C GLN A 446 -45.16 -20.63 8.37
N MET A 447 -44.17 -19.96 7.79
CA MET A 447 -43.23 -20.61 6.85
C MET A 447 -42.44 -21.72 7.53
N LEU A 448 -41.96 -21.54 8.76
CA LEU A 448 -41.27 -22.57 9.54
C LEU A 448 -42.16 -23.79 9.78
N ALA A 449 -43.47 -23.56 10.09
CA ALA A 449 -44.43 -24.65 10.23
C ALA A 449 -44.69 -25.38 8.91
N ASP A 450 -44.88 -24.65 7.80
CA ASP A 450 -45.14 -25.21 6.49
C ASP A 450 -44.04 -26.14 5.97
N ILE A 451 -42.77 -25.84 6.32
CA ILE A 451 -41.60 -26.67 5.97
C ILE A 451 -41.27 -27.75 7.01
N GLY A 452 -42.07 -27.89 8.07
CA GLY A 452 -41.84 -28.86 9.12
C GLY A 452 -40.62 -28.59 10.01
N HIS A 453 -40.25 -27.34 10.15
CA HIS A 453 -39.12 -26.97 11.03
C HIS A 453 -39.55 -27.01 12.52
N PRO A 454 -38.73 -27.57 13.44
CA PRO A 454 -39.10 -27.76 14.84
C PRO A 454 -39.60 -26.49 15.55
N TYR A 455 -39.09 -25.32 15.19
CA TYR A 455 -39.54 -24.03 15.71
C TYR A 455 -41.04 -23.78 15.40
N GLY A 456 -41.50 -24.19 14.20
CA GLY A 456 -42.90 -24.10 13.79
C GLY A 456 -43.84 -25.00 14.61
N GLU A 457 -43.30 -26.05 15.24
CA GLU A 457 -43.99 -26.95 16.14
C GLU A 457 -43.87 -26.58 17.61
N GLY A 458 -43.17 -25.45 17.93
CA GLY A 458 -43.02 -24.91 19.28
C GLY A 458 -41.71 -25.29 19.97
N GLU A 459 -40.79 -25.97 19.30
CA GLU A 459 -39.45 -26.25 19.84
C GLU A 459 -38.48 -25.09 19.60
N ALA A 460 -37.72 -24.65 20.59
CA ALA A 460 -36.77 -23.53 20.49
C ALA A 460 -35.50 -23.94 19.72
N THR A 461 -35.63 -24.20 18.42
CA THR A 461 -34.52 -24.54 17.50
C THR A 461 -34.15 -23.33 16.67
N TYR A 462 -32.88 -22.85 16.81
CA TYR A 462 -32.34 -21.65 16.17
C TYR A 462 -31.15 -22.02 15.26
N ASP A 463 -31.43 -22.67 14.16
CA ASP A 463 -30.44 -23.09 13.18
C ASP A 463 -30.38 -22.14 11.95
N VAL A 464 -29.58 -22.49 10.96
CA VAL A 464 -29.44 -21.73 9.72
C VAL A 464 -30.76 -21.55 8.96
N THR A 465 -31.70 -22.50 9.09
CA THR A 465 -33.03 -22.44 8.45
C THR A 465 -33.86 -21.34 9.11
N PHE A 466 -33.85 -21.30 10.43
CA PHE A 466 -34.51 -20.26 11.23
C PHE A 466 -34.00 -18.85 10.88
N GLU A 467 -32.68 -18.69 10.74
CA GLU A 467 -32.06 -17.43 10.33
C GLU A 467 -32.46 -17.05 8.89
N ASN A 468 -32.37 -18.01 7.94
CA ASN A 468 -32.61 -17.76 6.52
C ASN A 468 -34.07 -17.50 6.18
N VAL A 469 -35.02 -18.04 6.92
CA VAL A 469 -36.45 -17.72 6.76
C VAL A 469 -36.70 -16.24 7.06
N GLN A 470 -36.11 -15.71 8.10
CA GLN A 470 -36.24 -14.27 8.44
C GLN A 470 -35.56 -13.38 7.37
N ALA A 471 -34.33 -13.72 6.95
CA ALA A 471 -33.63 -13.00 5.90
C ALA A 471 -34.38 -13.04 4.56
N GLY A 472 -34.92 -14.19 4.19
CA GLY A 472 -35.74 -14.39 2.99
C GLY A 472 -37.00 -13.55 2.98
N LEU A 473 -37.75 -13.55 4.07
CA LEU A 473 -38.96 -12.75 4.19
C LEU A 473 -38.68 -11.26 4.11
N ARG A 474 -37.62 -10.75 4.79
CA ARG A 474 -37.23 -9.35 4.67
C ARG A 474 -36.99 -8.96 3.21
N THR A 475 -36.27 -9.77 2.45
CA THR A 475 -36.03 -9.54 1.02
C THR A 475 -37.31 -9.58 0.22
N ASP A 476 -38.16 -10.61 0.42
CA ASP A 476 -39.39 -10.76 -0.34
C ASP A 476 -40.34 -9.58 -0.13
N TYR A 477 -40.55 -9.14 1.12
CA TYR A 477 -41.33 -7.94 1.40
C TYR A 477 -40.80 -6.70 0.68
N LEU A 478 -39.49 -6.44 0.75
CA LEU A 478 -38.91 -5.26 0.10
C LEU A 478 -39.09 -5.30 -1.43
N PHE A 479 -38.88 -6.45 -2.07
CA PHE A 479 -39.06 -6.59 -3.51
C PHE A 479 -40.54 -6.46 -3.92
N ARG A 480 -41.48 -7.02 -3.16
CA ARG A 480 -42.92 -6.88 -3.44
C ARG A 480 -43.39 -5.46 -3.22
N LEU A 481 -42.92 -4.77 -2.18
CA LEU A 481 -43.19 -3.35 -1.95
C LEU A 481 -42.63 -2.49 -3.07
N ALA A 482 -41.42 -2.76 -3.56
CA ALA A 482 -40.84 -2.07 -4.70
C ALA A 482 -41.71 -2.22 -5.96
N ASN A 483 -42.19 -3.45 -6.25
CA ASN A 483 -43.11 -3.68 -7.36
C ASN A 483 -44.44 -2.92 -7.19
N HIS A 484 -45.04 -2.99 -6.00
CA HIS A 484 -46.34 -2.38 -5.72
C HIS A 484 -46.30 -0.85 -5.77
N LEU A 485 -45.20 -0.24 -5.28
CA LEU A 485 -45.09 1.22 -5.10
C LEU A 485 -44.29 1.91 -6.20
N GLY A 486 -43.85 1.18 -7.23
CA GLY A 486 -43.10 1.72 -8.35
C GLY A 486 -41.66 2.14 -7.96
N GLY A 487 -41.02 1.31 -7.17
CA GLY A 487 -39.68 1.57 -6.65
C GLY A 487 -38.63 0.51 -7.04
N ILE A 488 -37.43 0.74 -6.57
CA ILE A 488 -36.31 -0.22 -6.60
C ILE A 488 -35.82 -0.50 -5.19
N VAL A 489 -35.36 -1.72 -4.92
CA VAL A 489 -34.71 -2.08 -3.68
C VAL A 489 -33.25 -1.61 -3.70
N LEU A 490 -32.87 -0.82 -2.69
CA LEU A 490 -31.49 -0.38 -2.45
C LEU A 490 -30.81 -1.36 -1.50
N GLY A 491 -29.67 -1.92 -1.94
CA GLY A 491 -28.87 -2.84 -1.15
C GLY A 491 -27.96 -2.13 -0.16
N THR A 492 -27.72 -2.78 0.96
CA THR A 492 -26.96 -2.26 2.09
C THR A 492 -25.68 -3.02 2.39
N GLY A 493 -25.51 -4.25 1.90
CA GLY A 493 -24.35 -5.12 2.15
C GLY A 493 -23.02 -4.47 1.72
N ASP A 494 -21.99 -4.63 2.54
CA ASP A 494 -20.68 -3.99 2.38
C ASP A 494 -19.59 -4.93 1.82
N LEU A 495 -18.40 -4.39 1.58
CA LEU A 495 -17.28 -5.13 1.00
C LEU A 495 -16.74 -6.21 1.94
N SER A 496 -16.69 -5.96 3.25
CA SER A 496 -16.17 -6.89 4.26
C SER A 496 -17.06 -8.12 4.39
N GLU A 497 -18.37 -7.92 4.41
CA GLU A 497 -19.36 -9.00 4.44
C GLU A 497 -19.31 -9.85 3.16
N LEU A 498 -19.16 -9.19 2.01
CA LEU A 498 -18.99 -9.87 0.73
C LEU A 498 -17.70 -10.71 0.66
N ALA A 499 -16.61 -10.21 1.24
CA ALA A 499 -15.34 -10.94 1.29
C ALA A 499 -15.47 -12.22 2.10
N LEU A 500 -16.09 -12.14 3.27
CA LEU A 500 -16.30 -13.27 4.17
C LEU A 500 -17.47 -14.17 3.75
N GLY A 501 -18.26 -13.76 2.74
CA GLY A 501 -19.52 -14.41 2.42
C GLY A 501 -20.49 -14.43 3.61
N TRP A 502 -20.43 -13.39 4.46
CA TRP A 502 -21.28 -13.23 5.64
C TRP A 502 -22.63 -12.64 5.24
N CYS A 503 -23.33 -13.37 4.42
CA CYS A 503 -24.66 -13.04 3.90
C CYS A 503 -25.37 -14.33 3.52
N THR A 504 -26.71 -14.27 3.45
CA THR A 504 -27.52 -15.39 2.94
C THR A 504 -27.63 -15.26 1.43
N TYR A 505 -27.20 -16.31 0.68
CA TYR A 505 -27.22 -16.28 -0.79
C TYR A 505 -28.62 -16.06 -1.36
N GLY A 506 -28.74 -15.04 -2.20
CA GLY A 506 -29.96 -14.72 -2.94
C GLY A 506 -31.06 -14.03 -2.13
N VAL A 507 -30.85 -13.73 -0.86
CA VAL A 507 -31.80 -13.06 0.03
C VAL A 507 -31.08 -12.09 0.97
N GLY A 508 -31.85 -11.33 1.78
CA GLY A 508 -31.29 -10.35 2.71
C GLY A 508 -30.57 -9.23 1.98
N ASP A 509 -29.50 -8.73 2.60
CA ASP A 509 -28.70 -7.59 2.10
C ASP A 509 -27.95 -7.92 0.81
N GLN A 510 -27.75 -9.20 0.51
CA GLN A 510 -27.09 -9.63 -0.71
C GLN A 510 -27.90 -9.28 -1.96
N MET A 511 -29.24 -9.28 -1.86
CA MET A 511 -30.10 -9.08 -3.02
C MET A 511 -30.74 -7.71 -3.02
N SER A 512 -30.57 -7.00 -4.12
CA SER A 512 -31.15 -5.71 -4.40
C SER A 512 -31.14 -5.39 -5.88
N HIS A 513 -31.78 -4.32 -6.29
CA HIS A 513 -31.66 -3.81 -7.66
C HIS A 513 -30.37 -3.01 -7.88
N TYR A 514 -29.89 -2.34 -6.82
CA TYR A 514 -28.63 -1.58 -6.81
C TYR A 514 -28.09 -1.51 -5.39
N ALA A 515 -26.80 -1.76 -5.21
CA ALA A 515 -26.16 -1.77 -3.89
C ALA A 515 -25.05 -0.71 -3.80
N VAL A 516 -25.18 0.26 -2.90
CA VAL A 516 -24.26 1.41 -2.82
C VAL A 516 -23.01 1.13 -1.99
N ASN A 517 -23.05 0.14 -1.09
CA ASN A 517 -21.95 -0.12 -0.14
C ASN A 517 -20.98 -1.24 -0.58
N THR A 518 -21.22 -1.90 -1.70
CA THR A 518 -20.44 -3.09 -2.14
C THR A 518 -18.95 -2.84 -2.32
N GLY A 519 -18.53 -1.58 -2.47
CA GLY A 519 -17.13 -1.18 -2.58
C GLY A 519 -16.56 -0.53 -1.32
N VAL A 520 -17.30 -0.52 -0.19
CA VAL A 520 -16.91 0.13 1.06
C VAL A 520 -16.70 -0.92 2.15
N PRO A 521 -15.49 -1.10 2.69
CA PRO A 521 -15.26 -1.99 3.82
C PRO A 521 -15.80 -1.40 5.12
N LYS A 522 -16.09 -2.26 6.09
CA LYS A 522 -16.70 -1.90 7.38
C LYS A 522 -15.88 -0.84 8.14
N THR A 523 -14.56 -0.97 8.12
CA THR A 523 -13.66 -0.02 8.78
C THR A 523 -13.72 1.37 8.15
N LEU A 524 -13.77 1.48 6.82
CA LEU A 524 -13.92 2.77 6.14
C LEU A 524 -15.33 3.35 6.37
N MET A 525 -16.36 2.53 6.38
CA MET A 525 -17.75 2.99 6.57
C MET A 525 -17.95 3.74 7.89
N GLN A 526 -17.29 3.30 8.96
CA GLN A 526 -17.33 4.01 10.25
C GLN A 526 -16.74 5.43 10.13
N HIS A 527 -15.65 5.58 9.39
CA HIS A 527 -15.03 6.89 9.14
C HIS A 527 -15.86 7.77 8.21
N LEU A 528 -16.52 7.17 7.19
CA LEU A 528 -17.45 7.89 6.32
C LEU A 528 -18.62 8.48 7.12
N ILE A 529 -19.19 7.75 8.07
CA ILE A 529 -20.27 8.27 8.93
C ILE A 529 -19.76 9.40 9.81
N ARG A 530 -18.58 9.26 10.43
CA ARG A 530 -17.95 10.35 11.20
C ARG A 530 -17.73 11.59 10.33
N TRP A 531 -17.26 11.39 9.09
CA TRP A 531 -17.06 12.48 8.14
C TRP A 531 -18.37 13.16 7.74
N VAL A 532 -19.44 12.41 7.50
CA VAL A 532 -20.80 12.96 7.20
C VAL A 532 -21.26 13.87 8.32
N VAL A 533 -21.04 13.47 9.58
CA VAL A 533 -21.39 14.29 10.76
C VAL A 533 -20.50 15.54 10.83
N ALA A 534 -19.19 15.38 10.73
CA ALA A 534 -18.22 16.48 10.84
C ALA A 534 -18.37 17.52 9.73
N SER A 535 -18.65 17.08 8.50
CA SER A 535 -18.86 17.94 7.33
C SER A 535 -20.27 18.55 7.26
N LYS A 536 -21.11 18.29 8.26
CA LYS A 536 -22.49 18.82 8.36
C LYS A 536 -23.33 18.59 7.09
N GLN A 537 -23.27 17.37 6.55
CA GLN A 537 -24.10 17.01 5.39
C GLN A 537 -25.59 17.04 5.71
N PHE A 538 -25.96 16.88 6.97
CA PHE A 538 -27.33 16.93 7.50
C PHE A 538 -27.36 17.77 8.80
N ASP A 539 -28.54 17.97 9.38
CA ASP A 539 -28.71 18.71 10.64
C ASP A 539 -28.12 17.94 11.85
N ASP A 540 -27.96 18.66 12.98
CA ASP A 540 -27.31 18.13 14.17
C ASP A 540 -28.05 16.93 14.77
N ARG A 541 -29.40 16.85 14.65
CA ARG A 541 -30.20 15.72 15.16
C ARG A 541 -29.88 14.43 14.40
N VAL A 542 -29.70 14.52 13.08
CA VAL A 542 -29.23 13.38 12.26
C VAL A 542 -27.84 12.97 12.73
N GLY A 543 -26.94 13.94 12.97
CA GLY A 543 -25.59 13.70 13.47
C GLY A 543 -25.57 12.93 14.81
N GLU A 544 -26.41 13.31 15.77
CA GLU A 544 -26.51 12.64 17.06
C GLU A 544 -26.92 11.15 16.90
N VAL A 545 -27.91 10.87 16.05
CA VAL A 545 -28.35 9.49 15.79
C VAL A 545 -27.24 8.69 15.09
N LEU A 546 -26.54 9.29 14.11
CA LEU A 546 -25.42 8.64 13.43
C LEU A 546 -24.29 8.25 14.39
N LEU A 547 -23.93 9.13 15.33
CA LEU A 547 -22.95 8.83 16.37
C LEU A 547 -23.45 7.72 17.32
N SER A 548 -24.74 7.72 17.70
CA SER A 548 -25.33 6.64 18.51
C SER A 548 -25.24 5.27 17.83
N ILE A 549 -25.41 5.24 16.50
CA ILE A 549 -25.32 4.00 15.71
C ILE A 549 -23.87 3.49 15.69
N LEU A 550 -22.88 4.39 15.57
CA LEU A 550 -21.46 4.00 15.61
C LEU A 550 -21.05 3.30 16.92
N HIS A 551 -21.70 3.62 18.03
CA HIS A 551 -21.46 3.00 19.33
C HIS A 551 -22.33 1.74 19.58
N THR A 552 -23.05 1.26 18.57
CA THR A 552 -23.87 0.06 18.68
C THR A 552 -23.08 -1.15 18.20
N GLU A 553 -23.05 -2.23 19.01
CA GLU A 553 -22.38 -3.47 18.65
C GLU A 553 -22.98 -4.09 17.37
N ILE A 554 -22.13 -4.56 16.47
CA ILE A 554 -22.55 -5.17 15.21
C ILE A 554 -23.06 -6.58 15.49
N SER A 555 -24.38 -6.79 15.36
CA SER A 555 -25.06 -8.07 15.57
C SER A 555 -26.00 -8.38 14.41
N PRO A 556 -26.10 -9.64 13.97
CA PRO A 556 -27.04 -10.04 12.91
C PRO A 556 -28.50 -9.99 13.34
N GLU A 557 -28.79 -9.88 14.65
CA GLU A 557 -30.15 -9.80 15.24
C GLU A 557 -31.14 -10.85 14.69
N LEU A 558 -30.67 -12.08 14.45
CA LEU A 558 -31.48 -13.17 13.89
C LEU A 558 -31.86 -14.22 14.95
N VAL A 559 -30.99 -14.45 15.94
CA VAL A 559 -31.18 -15.44 17.02
C VAL A 559 -31.43 -14.73 18.36
N PRO A 560 -32.53 -15.02 19.04
CA PRO A 560 -32.79 -14.45 20.36
C PRO A 560 -31.71 -14.86 21.37
N ALA A 561 -31.24 -13.89 22.18
CA ALA A 561 -30.36 -14.15 23.31
C ALA A 561 -31.15 -14.91 24.40
N LYS A 562 -30.52 -15.88 25.06
CA LYS A 562 -31.10 -16.50 26.25
C LYS A 562 -31.19 -15.49 27.41
N PRO A 563 -32.16 -15.61 28.30
CA PRO A 563 -32.24 -14.71 29.45
C PRO A 563 -30.95 -14.70 30.27
N GLY A 564 -30.29 -13.52 30.34
CA GLY A 564 -29.04 -13.32 31.05
C GLY A 564 -27.76 -13.50 30.19
N GLU A 565 -27.85 -13.91 28.93
CA GLU A 565 -26.73 -13.94 28.00
C GLU A 565 -26.67 -12.65 27.18
N LYS A 566 -25.44 -12.22 26.84
CA LYS A 566 -25.24 -11.12 25.86
C LYS A 566 -25.69 -11.58 24.46
N MET A 567 -26.21 -10.64 23.70
CA MET A 567 -26.53 -10.88 22.29
C MET A 567 -25.26 -11.32 21.53
N GLN A 568 -25.39 -12.29 20.64
CA GLN A 568 -24.26 -12.84 19.89
C GLN A 568 -23.65 -11.76 18.97
N SER A 569 -22.38 -11.44 19.19
CA SER A 569 -21.63 -10.54 18.32
C SER A 569 -21.30 -11.22 17.00
N THR A 570 -21.41 -10.50 15.90
CA THR A 570 -20.93 -10.97 14.59
C THR A 570 -19.44 -11.28 14.65
N GLN A 571 -18.65 -10.44 15.35
CA GLN A 571 -17.20 -10.59 15.46
C GLN A 571 -16.78 -11.85 16.23
N ASP A 572 -17.61 -12.38 17.11
CA ASP A 572 -17.32 -13.66 17.79
C ASP A 572 -17.30 -14.85 16.81
N LYS A 573 -18.03 -14.76 15.70
CA LYS A 573 -18.10 -15.82 14.68
C LYS A 573 -17.13 -15.66 13.54
N ILE A 574 -16.92 -14.43 13.07
CA ILE A 574 -16.12 -14.16 11.88
C ILE A 574 -14.81 -13.41 12.17
N GLY A 575 -14.53 -13.10 13.41
CA GLY A 575 -13.38 -12.30 13.83
C GLY A 575 -13.60 -10.78 13.73
N PRO A 576 -12.70 -10.01 14.34
CA PRO A 576 -12.80 -8.55 14.35
C PRO A 576 -12.62 -7.99 12.94
N TYR A 577 -13.49 -7.08 12.54
CA TYR A 577 -13.40 -6.43 11.22
C TYR A 577 -12.07 -5.69 10.99
N ASN A 578 -11.40 -5.25 12.06
CA ASN A 578 -10.06 -4.67 11.97
C ASN A 578 -9.07 -5.60 11.29
N LEU A 579 -9.02 -6.88 11.71
CA LEU A 579 -8.15 -7.90 11.12
C LEU A 579 -8.69 -8.40 9.77
N GLN A 580 -10.01 -8.54 9.64
CA GLN A 580 -10.62 -9.03 8.40
C GLN A 580 -10.40 -8.05 7.24
N ASP A 581 -10.59 -6.75 7.48
CA ASP A 581 -10.35 -5.72 6.47
C ASP A 581 -8.85 -5.54 6.17
N PHE A 582 -7.98 -5.71 7.18
CA PHE A 582 -6.54 -5.73 6.98
C PHE A 582 -6.15 -6.86 6.01
N THR A 583 -6.60 -8.08 6.29
CA THR A 583 -6.36 -9.26 5.43
C THR A 583 -6.94 -9.03 4.03
N LEU A 584 -8.18 -8.56 3.94
CA LEU A 584 -8.84 -8.26 2.67
C LEU A 584 -8.04 -7.30 1.79
N TYR A 585 -7.52 -6.22 2.38
CA TYR A 585 -6.71 -5.25 1.66
C TYR A 585 -5.46 -5.89 1.05
N HIS A 586 -4.73 -6.65 1.86
CA HIS A 586 -3.48 -7.26 1.42
C HIS A 586 -3.70 -8.37 0.40
N VAL A 587 -4.76 -9.18 0.54
CA VAL A 587 -5.15 -10.19 -0.47
C VAL A 587 -5.57 -9.52 -1.77
N LEU A 588 -6.55 -8.62 -1.70
CA LEU A 588 -7.23 -8.11 -2.89
C LEU A 588 -6.40 -7.06 -3.62
N ARG A 589 -5.87 -6.08 -2.89
CA ARG A 589 -5.15 -4.95 -3.47
C ARG A 589 -3.67 -5.23 -3.69
N ARG A 590 -3.00 -5.90 -2.75
CA ARG A 590 -1.56 -6.16 -2.81
C ARG A 590 -1.21 -7.53 -3.41
N GLY A 591 -2.11 -8.52 -3.30
CA GLY A 591 -1.86 -9.89 -3.73
C GLY A 591 -0.75 -10.54 -2.91
N ALA A 592 -0.65 -10.14 -1.66
CA ALA A 592 0.33 -10.67 -0.72
C ALA A 592 0.00 -12.12 -0.36
N ARG A 593 1.02 -12.91 -0.08
CA ARG A 593 0.86 -14.27 0.44
C ARG A 593 0.45 -14.24 1.90
N PRO A 594 -0.22 -15.28 2.41
CA PRO A 594 -0.73 -15.32 3.77
C PRO A 594 0.35 -15.09 4.85
N SER A 595 1.50 -15.76 4.75
CA SER A 595 2.61 -15.57 5.70
C SER A 595 3.04 -14.11 5.84
N LYS A 596 3.08 -13.38 4.74
CA LYS A 596 3.40 -11.95 4.73
C LYS A 596 2.29 -11.10 5.34
N ILE A 597 1.03 -11.47 5.14
CA ILE A 597 -0.12 -10.78 5.74
C ILE A 597 -0.07 -10.92 7.25
N ALA A 598 0.15 -12.14 7.76
CA ALA A 598 0.32 -12.40 9.19
C ALA A 598 1.50 -11.60 9.79
N PHE A 599 2.65 -11.59 9.11
CA PHE A 599 3.82 -10.80 9.52
C PHE A 599 3.51 -9.30 9.61
N LEU A 600 2.89 -8.73 8.58
CA LEU A 600 2.50 -7.32 8.58
C LEU A 600 1.42 -7.01 9.63
N ALA A 601 0.47 -7.93 9.84
CA ALA A 601 -0.56 -7.80 10.86
C ALA A 601 0.06 -7.82 12.27
N GLU A 602 1.03 -8.68 12.53
CA GLU A 602 1.75 -8.69 13.80
C GLU A 602 2.46 -7.35 14.04
N LYS A 603 3.19 -6.81 13.04
CA LYS A 603 3.85 -5.50 13.16
C LYS A 603 2.86 -4.35 13.36
N ALA A 604 1.64 -4.46 12.81
CA ALA A 604 0.61 -3.44 12.96
C ALA A 604 -0.18 -3.53 14.28
N TRP A 605 -0.46 -4.74 14.76
CA TRP A 605 -1.50 -4.97 15.75
C TRP A 605 -1.01 -5.56 17.08
N SER A 606 0.25 -6.02 17.20
CA SER A 606 0.74 -6.64 18.45
C SER A 606 0.82 -5.67 19.63
N ASP A 607 0.95 -4.38 19.37
CA ASP A 607 1.03 -3.34 20.41
C ASP A 607 0.17 -2.13 20.01
N ALA A 608 -0.90 -1.87 20.76
CA ALA A 608 -1.80 -0.76 20.53
C ALA A 608 -1.15 0.62 20.75
N SER A 609 -0.06 0.71 21.50
CA SER A 609 0.65 1.95 21.81
C SER A 609 1.63 2.38 20.72
N VAL A 610 2.04 1.47 19.82
CA VAL A 610 3.00 1.71 18.75
C VAL A 610 2.29 2.01 17.44
N GLY A 611 2.85 2.94 16.63
CA GLY A 611 2.30 3.32 15.33
C GLY A 611 1.11 4.27 15.42
N SER A 612 0.55 4.63 14.26
CA SER A 612 -0.53 5.62 14.19
C SER A 612 -1.91 4.98 14.12
N TRP A 613 -2.88 5.67 14.70
CA TRP A 613 -4.31 5.38 14.58
C TRP A 613 -4.99 6.45 13.72
N PRO A 614 -6.07 6.13 13.01
CA PRO A 614 -6.81 7.14 12.26
C PRO A 614 -7.32 8.27 13.17
N VAL A 615 -7.37 9.49 12.64
CA VAL A 615 -7.83 10.65 13.40
C VAL A 615 -9.26 10.44 13.89
N GLY A 616 -9.49 10.73 15.17
CA GLY A 616 -10.80 10.56 15.83
C GLY A 616 -11.17 9.11 16.14
N PHE A 617 -10.21 8.18 16.08
CA PHE A 617 -10.43 6.81 16.57
C PHE A 617 -10.55 6.83 18.11
N PRO A 618 -11.60 6.24 18.71
CA PRO A 618 -11.80 6.27 20.16
C PRO A 618 -10.69 5.54 20.91
N GLU A 619 -10.22 6.11 22.02
CA GLU A 619 -9.15 5.49 22.82
C GLU A 619 -9.56 4.14 23.41
N GLU A 620 -10.81 4.03 23.83
CA GLU A 620 -11.41 2.81 24.39
C GLU A 620 -11.54 1.66 23.40
N ASP A 621 -11.51 1.96 22.09
CA ASP A 621 -11.61 0.97 21.01
C ASP A 621 -10.23 0.50 20.51
N LYS A 622 -9.13 1.08 21.02
CA LYS A 622 -7.77 0.67 20.68
C LYS A 622 -7.47 -0.69 21.29
N VAL A 623 -7.14 -1.65 20.41
CA VAL A 623 -6.87 -3.04 20.78
C VAL A 623 -5.57 -3.53 20.19
N ALA A 624 -4.96 -4.51 20.84
CA ALA A 624 -3.85 -5.30 20.33
C ALA A 624 -4.31 -6.75 20.12
N TYR A 625 -3.69 -7.44 19.19
CA TYR A 625 -3.94 -8.85 18.90
C TYR A 625 -2.63 -9.65 18.94
N SER A 626 -2.65 -10.81 19.57
CA SER A 626 -1.53 -11.75 19.54
C SER A 626 -1.35 -12.35 18.14
N LEU A 627 -0.16 -12.89 17.87
CA LEU A 627 0.08 -13.62 16.60
C LEU A 627 -0.88 -14.80 16.46
N GLU A 628 -1.18 -15.51 17.55
CA GLU A 628 -2.14 -16.61 17.56
C GLU A 628 -3.55 -16.17 17.13
N GLU A 629 -4.04 -15.03 17.64
CA GLU A 629 -5.32 -14.46 17.25
C GLU A 629 -5.31 -14.02 15.78
N ILE A 630 -4.24 -13.36 15.34
CA ILE A 630 -4.08 -12.93 13.94
C ILE A 630 -4.16 -14.14 13.00
N VAL A 631 -3.37 -15.17 13.25
CA VAL A 631 -3.32 -16.40 12.45
C VAL A 631 -4.67 -17.13 12.47
N LYS A 632 -5.32 -17.23 13.64
CA LYS A 632 -6.66 -17.82 13.77
C LYS A 632 -7.67 -17.15 12.84
N TRP A 633 -7.71 -15.83 12.86
CA TRP A 633 -8.70 -15.07 12.08
C TRP A 633 -8.34 -14.97 10.60
N GLU A 634 -7.05 -14.98 10.25
CA GLU A 634 -6.61 -15.07 8.87
C GLU A 634 -6.92 -16.43 8.24
N ARG A 635 -6.71 -17.55 8.97
CA ARG A 635 -7.15 -18.89 8.52
C ARG A 635 -8.65 -18.90 8.22
N LEU A 636 -9.47 -18.33 9.12
CA LEU A 636 -10.90 -18.23 8.90
C LEU A 636 -11.23 -17.36 7.69
N PHE A 637 -10.57 -16.20 7.53
CA PHE A 637 -10.74 -15.35 6.35
C PHE A 637 -10.46 -16.12 5.07
N LEU A 638 -9.31 -16.76 4.96
CA LEU A 638 -8.90 -17.51 3.79
C LEU A 638 -9.92 -18.63 3.46
N TRP A 639 -10.27 -19.44 4.47
CA TRP A 639 -11.27 -20.48 4.28
C TRP A 639 -12.60 -19.92 3.75
N ARG A 640 -13.12 -18.85 4.36
CA ARG A 640 -14.39 -18.23 3.95
C ARG A 640 -14.27 -17.55 2.60
N PHE A 641 -13.20 -16.80 2.35
CA PHE A 641 -12.98 -16.07 1.11
C PHE A 641 -13.04 -16.99 -0.11
N PHE A 642 -12.46 -18.17 -0.02
CA PHE A 642 -12.50 -19.16 -1.10
C PHE A 642 -13.83 -19.95 -1.13
N SER A 643 -14.24 -20.55 -0.02
CA SER A 643 -15.42 -21.43 0.02
C SER A 643 -16.76 -20.70 -0.23
N GLN A 644 -16.80 -19.39 0.04
CA GLN A 644 -18.01 -18.57 -0.13
C GLN A 644 -18.05 -17.79 -1.47
N GLN A 645 -17.16 -18.10 -2.40
CA GLN A 645 -17.11 -17.42 -3.71
C GLN A 645 -18.43 -17.51 -4.47
N PHE A 646 -19.16 -18.64 -4.39
CA PHE A 646 -20.45 -18.81 -5.08
C PHE A 646 -21.45 -17.70 -4.71
N LYS A 647 -21.39 -17.14 -3.51
CA LYS A 647 -22.27 -16.05 -3.08
C LYS A 647 -22.01 -14.76 -3.85
N ARG A 648 -20.79 -14.56 -4.35
CA ARG A 648 -20.39 -13.35 -5.12
C ARG A 648 -20.75 -13.43 -6.60
N SER A 649 -21.11 -14.60 -7.11
CA SER A 649 -21.46 -14.77 -8.54
C SER A 649 -22.73 -14.02 -8.96
N ALA A 650 -23.63 -13.71 -8.04
CA ALA A 650 -24.92 -13.05 -8.30
C ALA A 650 -25.06 -11.70 -7.57
N LEU A 651 -23.96 -10.92 -7.49
CA LEU A 651 -24.01 -9.61 -6.86
C LEU A 651 -24.75 -8.56 -7.71
N PRO A 652 -25.60 -7.72 -7.10
CA PRO A 652 -26.21 -6.58 -7.77
C PRO A 652 -25.15 -5.57 -8.26
N ASN A 653 -25.53 -4.68 -9.18
CA ASN A 653 -24.69 -3.58 -9.56
C ASN A 653 -24.50 -2.59 -8.39
N GLY A 654 -23.33 -1.99 -8.30
CA GLY A 654 -23.00 -0.95 -7.35
C GLY A 654 -21.75 -0.18 -7.79
N PRO A 655 -21.50 1.01 -7.25
CA PRO A 655 -20.35 1.81 -7.62
C PRO A 655 -19.06 1.19 -7.06
N LYS A 656 -18.00 1.21 -7.86
CA LYS A 656 -16.66 0.91 -7.40
C LYS A 656 -16.10 2.14 -6.69
N VAL A 657 -15.82 2.04 -5.41
CA VAL A 657 -15.36 3.18 -4.58
C VAL A 657 -13.82 3.30 -4.61
N MET A 658 -13.12 2.19 -4.58
CA MET A 658 -11.64 2.17 -4.50
C MET A 658 -11.03 1.31 -5.60
N ALA A 659 -9.78 1.65 -5.99
CA ALA A 659 -8.98 0.78 -6.84
C ALA A 659 -8.68 -0.54 -6.12
N GLY A 660 -8.91 -1.68 -6.77
CA GLY A 660 -8.75 -3.00 -6.14
C GLY A 660 -9.75 -3.27 -5.00
N GLY A 661 -10.90 -2.60 -4.97
CA GLY A 661 -11.92 -2.68 -3.91
C GLY A 661 -13.26 -3.22 -4.37
N SER A 662 -13.31 -4.06 -5.41
CA SER A 662 -14.56 -4.63 -5.90
C SER A 662 -14.52 -6.16 -6.01
N LEU A 663 -15.41 -6.82 -5.31
CA LEU A 663 -15.63 -8.27 -5.37
C LEU A 663 -16.75 -8.67 -6.34
N SER A 664 -17.29 -7.71 -7.09
CA SER A 664 -18.22 -8.02 -8.18
C SER A 664 -17.56 -8.94 -9.21
N PRO A 665 -18.26 -9.94 -9.77
CA PRO A 665 -17.72 -10.79 -10.84
C PRO A 665 -17.39 -10.00 -12.11
N ARG A 666 -17.81 -8.74 -12.18
CA ARG A 666 -17.49 -7.75 -13.23
C ARG A 666 -16.35 -6.81 -12.84
N GLY A 667 -15.85 -6.92 -11.61
CA GLY A 667 -14.87 -6.00 -10.99
C GLY A 667 -13.44 -6.53 -10.93
N ASP A 668 -12.76 -6.25 -9.83
CA ASP A 668 -11.32 -6.45 -9.63
C ASP A 668 -10.93 -7.90 -9.34
N TRP A 669 -11.85 -8.70 -8.80
CA TRP A 669 -11.59 -10.08 -8.41
C TRP A 669 -12.49 -11.05 -9.19
N ARG A 670 -11.86 -12.04 -9.85
CA ARG A 670 -12.55 -13.11 -10.57
C ARG A 670 -11.95 -14.43 -10.12
N MET A 671 -12.81 -15.31 -9.65
CA MET A 671 -12.41 -16.63 -9.16
C MET A 671 -13.54 -17.63 -9.45
N PRO A 672 -13.24 -18.88 -9.86
CA PRO A 672 -14.23 -19.96 -9.91
C PRO A 672 -14.84 -20.21 -8.54
N SER A 673 -16.07 -20.73 -8.49
CA SER A 673 -16.80 -20.97 -7.23
C SER A 673 -16.44 -22.28 -6.54
N ASP A 674 -15.68 -23.14 -7.20
CA ASP A 674 -15.32 -24.50 -6.79
C ASP A 674 -13.83 -24.67 -6.43
N VAL A 675 -13.13 -23.56 -6.19
CA VAL A 675 -11.74 -23.58 -5.73
C VAL A 675 -11.63 -23.73 -4.22
N SER A 676 -10.57 -24.39 -3.79
CA SER A 676 -10.19 -24.52 -2.38
C SER A 676 -9.11 -23.49 -2.00
N GLY A 677 -9.19 -22.97 -0.79
CA GLY A 677 -8.15 -22.14 -0.17
C GLY A 677 -7.08 -22.95 0.57
N ALA A 678 -7.03 -24.26 0.40
CA ALA A 678 -6.16 -25.14 1.18
C ALA A 678 -4.67 -24.79 1.05
N ASP A 679 -4.20 -24.44 -0.16
CA ASP A 679 -2.79 -24.09 -0.37
C ASP A 679 -2.41 -22.78 0.31
N TRP A 680 -3.33 -21.81 0.37
CA TRP A 680 -3.11 -20.55 1.11
C TRP A 680 -3.05 -20.77 2.62
N VAL A 681 -3.91 -21.62 3.16
CA VAL A 681 -3.90 -22.00 4.58
C VAL A 681 -2.63 -22.79 4.90
N ALA A 682 -2.24 -23.73 4.03
CA ALA A 682 -1.02 -24.50 4.22
C ALA A 682 0.26 -23.64 4.18
N GLU A 683 0.31 -22.60 3.34
CA GLU A 683 1.43 -21.66 3.29
C GLU A 683 1.54 -20.86 4.60
N LEU A 684 0.41 -20.38 5.13
CA LEU A 684 0.35 -19.71 6.42
C LEU A 684 0.83 -20.65 7.56
N ASP A 685 0.26 -21.87 7.61
CA ASP A 685 0.54 -22.84 8.65
C ASP A 685 2.03 -23.25 8.69
N GLU A 686 2.65 -23.44 7.51
CA GLU A 686 4.08 -23.78 7.43
C GLU A 686 4.96 -22.59 7.87
N ALA A 687 4.57 -21.36 7.53
CA ALA A 687 5.33 -20.18 7.90
C ALA A 687 5.34 -19.91 9.42
N VAL A 688 4.20 -20.16 10.10
CA VAL A 688 4.05 -19.89 11.55
C VAL A 688 4.31 -21.14 12.41
N LYS A 689 4.76 -22.23 11.82
CA LYS A 689 4.99 -23.49 12.50
C LYS A 689 5.97 -23.35 13.67
N GLY A 690 5.51 -23.72 14.86
CA GLY A 690 6.27 -23.61 16.09
C GLY A 690 6.26 -22.21 16.72
N LEU A 691 5.53 -21.24 16.16
CA LEU A 691 5.29 -19.92 16.73
C LEU A 691 3.88 -19.82 17.33
N VAL A 692 2.94 -20.51 16.75
CA VAL A 692 1.56 -20.65 17.24
C VAL A 692 1.18 -22.12 17.29
N ASP A 693 0.31 -22.50 18.27
CA ASP A 693 -0.14 -23.89 18.47
C ASP A 693 -1.26 -24.31 17.47
#